data_698047e7c448d34b0056666d5127707d
#
_entry.id   698047e7c448d34b0056666d5127707d
#
_cell.length_a   1.000
_cell.length_b   1.000
_cell.length_c   1.000
_cell.angle_alpha   90.00
_cell.angle_beta   90.00
_cell.angle_gamma   90.00
#
_symmetry.space_group_name_H-M   'P 1'
#
loop_
_entity.id
_entity.type
_entity.pdbx_description
1 polymer ?
#
loop_
_entity_poly.entity_id
_entity_poly.type
_entity_poly.pdbx_seq_one_letter_code
_entity_poly.pdbx_strand_id
1 'polypeptide(L)'
;MSHYKKTIAYGNHQLTLETGEIARQSSGAVMVSLDDTVVLVTVVGMKNAKPEQDFFPLTVDYQERTYAAGKIPGGFFRREGRPSEKEILTSRLIDRPLRPLFPEGFYNEVQIIATVVSSDSQIDSDIPSMIGASAALAISGIPFDGPIGAARVGYLNGAYVLNPTADQLKESQMDLVVAGTVQAVQMVESEARELSEEIMLGAVMFGHQQMQVVIAAINEMADAVGKDAWEWTAAPKDEALIAKIAALAESELNAAYAVREKQARTAQVDAIRSRVVDALLAADAALQKNVVNDLFSALEAKIVRGQILGGDPRIDGRDTRTVRPITIRTGVLPRTHGSVLFTRGETQALVVATLGTARDAQKIDALQGEYTDRFMLNYNFPPYATGETGRVGTPKRREIGHGRLAKRALVAALPSEEAFGYSIRVVSEITESNGSSSMASVCGGCLAMMDAGVPFKTHVAGIAMGLIKEGNRFAVLTDILGDEDHLGDMDFKVAGSEQGITALQMDIKINGITRDIMQAALVQAKEGRLHILGIMKQSMPMVRAEVSEHAPRMIKIKINPEKIRDVIGKGGAVIRALTEETGTSIDIDEEGNVTISSVSAEGGQIAKKRIEDIVAEVEVGKTYEGPVVKMLDFGAIVNIMPGKDGLLHISQISNERINAVADVLKEGQIVKVKVLEADEKGRLRLSMKALLVAEAAAPVSE
;
A
#
# COMPACT_ATOMS: atom_id res chain seq x y z
N MET A 1 32.46 -24.87 11.68
CA MET A 1 32.56 -23.46 12.08
C MET A 1 32.61 -23.39 13.59
N SER A 2 33.46 -22.54 14.16
CA SER A 2 33.40 -22.25 15.59
C SER A 2 32.17 -21.43 15.92
N HIS A 3 31.58 -21.66 17.10
CA HIS A 3 30.47 -20.82 17.60
C HIS A 3 30.98 -19.39 17.85
N TYR A 4 30.24 -18.40 17.37
CA TYR A 4 30.53 -16.98 17.57
C TYR A 4 29.24 -16.27 17.92
N LYS A 5 29.29 -15.41 18.93
CA LYS A 5 28.17 -14.59 19.38
C LYS A 5 28.66 -13.19 19.76
N LYS A 6 27.99 -12.18 19.24
CA LYS A 6 28.24 -10.77 19.59
C LYS A 6 26.95 -10.02 19.80
N THR A 7 26.88 -9.30 20.88
CA THR A 7 25.76 -8.39 21.21
C THR A 7 26.26 -6.96 21.24
N ILE A 8 25.52 -6.07 20.60
CA ILE A 8 25.80 -4.63 20.57
C ILE A 8 24.52 -3.86 20.89
N ALA A 9 24.68 -2.63 21.43
CA ALA A 9 23.57 -1.69 21.53
C ALA A 9 23.27 -1.10 20.15
N TYR A 10 22.00 -1.09 19.75
CA TYR A 10 21.55 -0.51 18.49
C TYR A 10 20.31 0.39 18.70
N GLY A 11 20.58 1.65 19.02
CA GLY A 11 19.59 2.55 19.55
C GLY A 11 19.20 2.15 20.98
N ASN A 12 17.92 2.00 21.21
CA ASN A 12 17.38 1.55 22.49
C ASN A 12 17.26 0.01 22.61
N HIS A 13 17.75 -0.72 21.59
CA HIS A 13 17.62 -2.17 21.47
C HIS A 13 18.96 -2.88 21.60
N GLN A 14 18.92 -4.17 21.86
CA GLN A 14 20.07 -5.07 21.83
C GLN A 14 20.06 -5.88 20.52
N LEU A 15 21.07 -5.70 19.70
CA LEU A 15 21.28 -6.50 18.49
C LEU A 15 22.30 -7.60 18.77
N THR A 16 21.92 -8.85 18.55
CA THR A 16 22.80 -10.01 18.68
C THR A 16 22.99 -10.71 17.35
N LEU A 17 24.22 -10.97 16.96
CA LEU A 17 24.64 -11.80 15.83
C LEU A 17 25.25 -13.10 16.35
N GLU A 18 24.72 -14.26 15.92
CA GLU A 18 25.18 -15.56 16.36
C GLU A 18 25.30 -16.55 15.18
N THR A 19 26.38 -17.32 15.11
CA THR A 19 26.62 -18.31 14.05
C THR A 19 27.37 -19.54 14.56
N GLY A 20 27.39 -20.61 13.79
CA GLY A 20 28.18 -21.84 14.02
C GLY A 20 27.39 -23.06 14.50
N GLU A 21 26.18 -22.87 15.07
CA GLU A 21 25.38 -23.96 15.60
C GLU A 21 24.29 -24.48 14.65
N ILE A 22 23.59 -23.58 13.97
CA ILE A 22 22.42 -23.87 13.14
C ILE A 22 22.75 -23.79 11.65
N ALA A 23 22.03 -24.59 10.82
CA ALA A 23 22.10 -24.59 9.36
C ALA A 23 23.53 -24.76 8.79
N ARG A 24 24.31 -25.63 9.38
CA ARG A 24 25.76 -25.82 9.12
C ARG A 24 26.10 -26.25 7.71
N GLN A 25 25.12 -26.67 6.89
CA GLN A 25 25.34 -27.04 5.48
C GLN A 25 25.26 -25.85 4.53
N SER A 26 24.71 -24.70 4.98
CA SER A 26 24.67 -23.50 4.17
C SER A 26 26.06 -22.89 3.96
N SER A 27 26.20 -22.04 2.93
CA SER A 27 27.43 -21.27 2.71
C SER A 27 27.66 -20.29 3.87
N GLY A 28 26.62 -19.60 4.35
CA GLY A 28 26.59 -18.80 5.55
C GLY A 28 25.27 -18.94 6.27
N ALA A 29 25.27 -18.94 7.60
CA ALA A 29 24.06 -18.92 8.42
C ALA A 29 24.27 -18.07 9.66
N VAL A 30 23.32 -17.18 9.92
CA VAL A 30 23.36 -16.28 11.08
C VAL A 30 21.99 -16.24 11.73
N MET A 31 21.99 -16.35 13.06
CA MET A 31 20.84 -16.06 13.89
C MET A 31 20.97 -14.61 14.34
N VAL A 32 20.00 -13.79 13.98
CA VAL A 32 19.97 -12.37 14.36
C VAL A 32 18.83 -12.11 15.31
N SER A 33 19.12 -11.50 16.44
CA SER A 33 18.09 -11.03 17.39
C SER A 33 18.12 -9.52 17.49
N LEU A 34 16.97 -8.88 17.41
CA LEU A 34 16.78 -7.50 17.85
C LEU A 34 15.78 -7.58 19.02
N ASP A 35 16.30 -7.50 20.24
CA ASP A 35 15.59 -7.90 21.45
C ASP A 35 15.02 -9.33 21.32
N ASP A 36 13.71 -9.56 21.52
CA ASP A 36 13.07 -10.86 21.43
C ASP A 36 12.62 -11.26 20.01
N THR A 37 12.79 -10.38 19.02
CA THR A 37 12.55 -10.71 17.60
C THR A 37 13.79 -11.38 17.03
N VAL A 38 13.67 -12.65 16.63
CA VAL A 38 14.78 -13.49 16.15
C VAL A 38 14.52 -14.00 14.74
N VAL A 39 15.51 -13.85 13.89
CA VAL A 39 15.48 -14.31 12.50
C VAL A 39 16.67 -15.23 12.20
N LEU A 40 16.40 -16.41 11.67
CA LEU A 40 17.41 -17.27 11.09
C LEU A 40 17.61 -16.90 9.61
N VAL A 41 18.80 -16.46 9.25
CA VAL A 41 19.14 -16.15 7.86
C VAL A 41 20.20 -17.11 7.34
N THR A 42 19.92 -17.73 6.20
CA THR A 42 20.83 -18.66 5.52
C THR A 42 21.13 -18.16 4.12
N VAL A 43 22.38 -18.37 3.69
CA VAL A 43 22.86 -18.09 2.33
C VAL A 43 23.48 -19.35 1.76
N VAL A 44 23.08 -19.71 0.55
CA VAL A 44 23.69 -20.79 -0.23
C VAL A 44 24.02 -20.26 -1.62
N GLY A 45 25.24 -20.46 -2.06
CA GLY A 45 25.69 -20.14 -3.40
C GLY A 45 26.18 -21.37 -4.15
N MET A 46 25.92 -21.45 -5.46
CA MET A 46 26.45 -22.45 -6.37
C MET A 46 27.84 -22.03 -6.82
N LYS A 47 28.80 -22.98 -6.81
CA LYS A 47 30.21 -22.70 -7.17
C LYS A 47 30.42 -22.36 -8.65
N ASN A 48 29.50 -22.79 -9.52
CA ASN A 48 29.59 -22.58 -10.96
C ASN A 48 28.27 -21.96 -11.47
N ALA A 49 28.34 -21.03 -12.39
CA ALA A 49 27.20 -20.57 -13.15
C ALA A 49 26.68 -21.67 -14.09
N LYS A 50 25.37 -21.62 -14.40
CA LYS A 50 24.79 -22.49 -15.43
C LYS A 50 25.33 -22.09 -16.81
N PRO A 51 25.47 -23.05 -17.76
CA PRO A 51 25.80 -22.70 -19.14
C PRO A 51 24.83 -21.66 -19.69
N GLU A 52 25.31 -20.69 -20.46
CA GLU A 52 24.54 -19.62 -21.11
C GLU A 52 23.82 -18.68 -20.15
N GLN A 53 24.19 -18.65 -18.85
CA GLN A 53 23.62 -17.71 -17.88
C GLN A 53 24.10 -16.31 -18.20
N ASP A 54 23.15 -15.39 -18.43
CA ASP A 54 23.36 -14.00 -18.87
C ASP A 54 22.93 -12.95 -17.83
N PHE A 55 22.48 -13.40 -16.66
CA PHE A 55 22.12 -12.53 -15.54
C PHE A 55 22.48 -13.16 -14.19
N PHE A 56 22.56 -12.34 -13.16
CA PHE A 56 22.79 -12.81 -11.79
C PHE A 56 21.51 -13.36 -11.14
N PRO A 57 21.40 -14.68 -10.92
CA PRO A 57 20.21 -15.31 -10.35
C PRO A 57 20.23 -15.28 -8.81
N LEU A 58 20.01 -14.10 -8.22
CA LEU A 58 19.80 -13.96 -6.79
C LEU A 58 18.32 -14.19 -6.45
N THR A 59 18.07 -15.17 -5.57
CA THR A 59 16.73 -15.42 -5.01
C THR A 59 16.74 -15.08 -3.53
N VAL A 60 15.82 -14.24 -3.10
CA VAL A 60 15.63 -13.87 -1.70
C VAL A 60 14.22 -14.24 -1.28
N ASP A 61 14.10 -15.04 -0.22
CA ASP A 61 12.84 -15.44 0.38
C ASP A 61 12.84 -15.06 1.87
N TYR A 62 11.86 -14.28 2.26
CA TYR A 62 11.56 -13.98 3.65
C TYR A 62 10.29 -14.71 4.04
N GLN A 63 10.28 -15.34 5.20
CA GLN A 63 9.21 -16.21 5.67
C GLN A 63 8.86 -15.89 7.13
N GLU A 64 7.58 -15.65 7.38
CA GLU A 64 7.03 -15.51 8.72
C GLU A 64 6.42 -16.84 9.17
N ARG A 65 6.89 -17.37 10.29
CA ARG A 65 6.34 -18.58 10.91
C ARG A 65 5.42 -18.19 12.04
N THR A 66 4.16 -18.61 11.98
CA THR A 66 3.15 -18.26 12.99
C THR A 66 3.51 -18.72 14.40
N TYR A 67 4.28 -19.81 14.53
CA TYR A 67 4.83 -20.26 15.83
C TYR A 67 5.77 -19.21 16.46
N ALA A 68 6.40 -18.35 15.66
CA ALA A 68 7.24 -17.27 16.17
C ALA A 68 6.49 -16.31 17.10
N ALA A 69 5.19 -16.13 16.87
CA ALA A 69 4.29 -15.35 17.71
C ALA A 69 3.42 -16.23 18.64
N GLY A 70 3.78 -17.51 18.82
CA GLY A 70 3.00 -18.45 19.65
C GLY A 70 1.64 -18.83 19.06
N LYS A 71 1.44 -18.69 17.76
CA LYS A 71 0.17 -18.91 17.08
C LYS A 71 0.17 -20.19 16.23
N ILE A 72 -1.02 -20.73 15.99
CA ILE A 72 -1.27 -21.78 15.00
C ILE A 72 -1.88 -21.10 13.76
N PRO A 73 -1.43 -21.40 12.53
CA PRO A 73 -1.97 -20.80 11.32
C PRO A 73 -3.47 -20.96 11.20
N GLY A 74 -4.15 -19.96 10.68
CA GLY A 74 -5.54 -20.02 10.28
C GLY A 74 -5.80 -21.01 9.13
N GLY A 75 -7.04 -21.05 8.65
CA GLY A 75 -7.45 -21.89 7.52
C GLY A 75 -7.57 -23.37 7.83
N PHE A 76 -7.96 -24.16 6.84
CA PHE A 76 -8.28 -25.58 6.99
C PHE A 76 -7.04 -26.44 7.29
N PHE A 77 -5.93 -26.18 6.57
CA PHE A 77 -4.70 -27.00 6.66
C PHE A 77 -3.84 -26.68 7.87
N ARG A 78 -4.11 -25.61 8.62
CA ARG A 78 -3.31 -25.18 9.77
C ARG A 78 -1.81 -25.11 9.44
N ARG A 79 -1.48 -24.60 8.27
CA ARG A 79 -0.12 -24.46 7.74
C ARG A 79 -0.02 -23.17 6.93
N GLU A 80 1.14 -22.50 7.00
CA GLU A 80 1.48 -21.37 6.15
C GLU A 80 1.43 -21.80 4.68
N GLY A 81 0.85 -20.93 3.84
CA GLY A 81 0.63 -21.20 2.42
C GLY A 81 1.47 -20.32 1.50
N ARG A 82 0.81 -19.53 0.66
CA ARG A 82 1.48 -18.60 -0.24
C ARG A 82 2.07 -17.43 0.55
N PRO A 83 3.21 -16.86 0.10
CA PRO A 83 3.77 -15.69 0.73
C PRO A 83 2.76 -14.55 0.81
N SER A 84 2.69 -13.90 1.97
CA SER A 84 1.91 -12.69 2.20
C SER A 84 2.52 -11.49 1.45
N GLU A 85 1.77 -10.39 1.33
CA GLU A 85 2.29 -9.14 0.77
C GLU A 85 3.52 -8.66 1.56
N LYS A 86 3.48 -8.74 2.90
CA LYS A 86 4.61 -8.38 3.75
C LYS A 86 5.84 -9.23 3.46
N GLU A 87 5.69 -10.55 3.33
CA GLU A 87 6.81 -11.45 3.02
C GLU A 87 7.45 -11.11 1.66
N ILE A 88 6.64 -10.78 0.66
CA ILE A 88 7.14 -10.36 -0.65
C ILE A 88 7.87 -9.02 -0.57
N LEU A 89 7.34 -8.05 0.16
CA LEU A 89 7.92 -6.72 0.30
C LEU A 89 9.22 -6.77 1.11
N THR A 90 9.28 -7.54 2.19
CA THR A 90 10.51 -7.72 2.98
C THR A 90 11.59 -8.46 2.19
N SER A 91 11.21 -9.47 1.39
CA SER A 91 12.15 -10.10 0.44
C SER A 91 12.79 -9.07 -0.50
N ARG A 92 12.01 -8.08 -0.96
CA ARG A 92 12.50 -6.98 -1.80
C ARG A 92 13.38 -5.99 -1.04
N LEU A 93 13.07 -5.69 0.22
CA LEU A 93 13.92 -4.85 1.08
C LEU A 93 15.31 -5.47 1.28
N ILE A 94 15.39 -6.81 1.36
CA ILE A 94 16.66 -7.54 1.47
C ILE A 94 17.40 -7.57 0.12
N ASP A 95 16.73 -7.93 -0.98
CA ASP A 95 17.33 -8.09 -2.32
C ASP A 95 17.96 -6.78 -2.83
N ARG A 96 17.22 -5.67 -2.76
CA ARG A 96 17.57 -4.41 -3.44
C ARG A 96 18.92 -3.84 -3.03
N PRO A 97 19.28 -3.71 -1.74
CA PRO A 97 20.57 -3.17 -1.33
C PRO A 97 21.73 -4.18 -1.47
N LEU A 98 21.46 -5.49 -1.54
CA LEU A 98 22.50 -6.51 -1.64
C LEU A 98 22.91 -6.79 -3.08
N ARG A 99 21.95 -6.82 -4.01
CA ARG A 99 22.18 -7.17 -5.42
C ARG A 99 23.27 -6.36 -6.10
N PRO A 100 23.35 -5.02 -5.95
CA PRO A 100 24.38 -4.21 -6.59
C PRO A 100 25.80 -4.43 -6.05
N LEU A 101 25.95 -5.13 -4.92
CA LEU A 101 27.22 -5.38 -4.26
C LEU A 101 27.86 -6.72 -4.66
N PHE A 102 27.25 -7.46 -5.58
CA PHE A 102 27.91 -8.61 -6.21
C PHE A 102 28.73 -8.13 -7.42
N PRO A 103 29.93 -8.69 -7.64
CA PRO A 103 30.80 -8.25 -8.71
C PRO A 103 30.16 -8.38 -10.10
N GLU A 104 30.49 -7.47 -11.00
CA GLU A 104 30.09 -7.56 -12.41
C GLU A 104 30.57 -8.89 -13.03
N GLY A 105 29.66 -9.58 -13.73
CA GLY A 105 29.94 -10.90 -14.33
C GLY A 105 29.82 -12.08 -13.37
N PHE A 106 29.43 -11.87 -12.10
CA PHE A 106 29.13 -12.96 -11.17
C PHE A 106 27.72 -13.50 -11.44
N TYR A 107 27.63 -14.63 -12.15
CA TYR A 107 26.35 -15.24 -12.57
C TYR A 107 26.05 -16.56 -11.85
N ASN A 108 26.76 -16.86 -10.77
CA ASN A 108 26.50 -18.02 -9.94
C ASN A 108 25.19 -17.84 -9.17
N GLU A 109 24.36 -18.87 -9.11
CA GLU A 109 23.08 -18.82 -8.39
C GLU A 109 23.32 -18.67 -6.88
N VAL A 110 22.65 -17.68 -6.27
CA VAL A 110 22.67 -17.43 -4.83
C VAL A 110 21.24 -17.38 -4.30
N GLN A 111 21.00 -18.10 -3.21
CA GLN A 111 19.72 -18.05 -2.50
C GLN A 111 19.93 -17.59 -1.06
N ILE A 112 19.11 -16.62 -0.65
CA ILE A 112 19.02 -16.11 0.72
C ILE A 112 17.64 -16.46 1.25
N ILE A 113 17.56 -17.09 2.43
CA ILE A 113 16.31 -17.38 3.11
C ILE A 113 16.39 -16.78 4.51
N ALA A 114 15.49 -15.85 4.81
CA ALA A 114 15.30 -15.27 6.13
C ALA A 114 14.00 -15.81 6.74
N THR A 115 14.08 -16.50 7.86
CA THR A 115 12.94 -17.13 8.54
C THR A 115 12.78 -16.53 9.94
N VAL A 116 11.65 -15.91 10.19
CA VAL A 116 11.30 -15.41 11.53
C VAL A 116 10.97 -16.58 12.44
N VAL A 117 11.74 -16.75 13.51
CA VAL A 117 11.63 -17.88 14.43
C VAL A 117 11.19 -17.47 15.84
N SER A 118 11.27 -16.18 16.18
CA SER A 118 10.67 -15.53 17.35
C SER A 118 10.23 -14.12 16.97
N SER A 119 9.09 -13.66 17.45
CA SER A 119 8.53 -12.35 17.10
C SER A 119 7.97 -11.65 18.33
N ASP A 120 8.57 -10.50 18.66
CA ASP A 120 7.97 -9.49 19.53
C ASP A 120 6.99 -8.65 18.72
N SER A 121 5.82 -8.39 19.27
CA SER A 121 4.79 -7.55 18.64
C SER A 121 5.23 -6.07 18.44
N GLN A 122 6.23 -5.62 19.17
CA GLN A 122 6.74 -4.25 19.13
C GLN A 122 7.91 -4.05 18.16
N ILE A 123 8.60 -5.13 17.77
CA ILE A 123 9.82 -5.08 16.94
C ILE A 123 9.56 -5.79 15.60
N ASP A 124 9.60 -5.03 14.51
CA ASP A 124 9.49 -5.61 13.16
C ASP A 124 10.75 -6.42 12.82
N SER A 125 10.54 -7.54 12.15
CA SER A 125 11.60 -8.49 11.77
C SER A 125 12.33 -8.13 10.48
N ASP A 126 11.94 -7.07 9.76
CA ASP A 126 12.58 -6.68 8.50
C ASP A 126 14.04 -6.18 8.68
N ILE A 127 14.29 -5.29 9.64
CA ILE A 127 15.64 -4.79 9.91
C ILE A 127 16.60 -5.92 10.33
N PRO A 128 16.28 -6.77 11.34
CA PRO A 128 17.15 -7.92 11.65
C PRO A 128 17.31 -8.88 10.46
N SER A 129 16.30 -9.05 9.59
CA SER A 129 16.42 -9.87 8.38
C SER A 129 17.44 -9.31 7.38
N MET A 130 17.42 -7.99 7.16
CA MET A 130 18.38 -7.32 6.28
C MET A 130 19.82 -7.43 6.81
N ILE A 131 19.99 -7.18 8.12
CA ILE A 131 21.28 -7.30 8.81
C ILE A 131 21.78 -8.74 8.75
N GLY A 132 20.90 -9.71 9.01
CA GLY A 132 21.24 -11.13 8.96
C GLY A 132 21.64 -11.61 7.57
N ALA A 133 20.99 -11.14 6.52
CA ALA A 133 21.35 -11.45 5.14
C ALA A 133 22.76 -10.91 4.79
N SER A 134 23.05 -9.68 5.20
CA SER A 134 24.38 -9.10 5.05
C SER A 134 25.45 -9.87 5.82
N ALA A 135 25.19 -10.22 7.08
CA ALA A 135 26.11 -10.98 7.91
C ALA A 135 26.35 -12.41 7.36
N ALA A 136 25.28 -13.09 6.94
CA ALA A 136 25.40 -14.44 6.36
C ALA A 136 26.19 -14.44 5.03
N LEU A 137 26.04 -13.41 4.20
CA LEU A 137 26.88 -13.21 3.01
C LEU A 137 28.34 -12.96 3.39
N ALA A 138 28.60 -12.06 4.34
CA ALA A 138 29.95 -11.69 4.75
C ALA A 138 30.78 -12.89 5.26
N ILE A 139 30.14 -13.87 5.95
CA ILE A 139 30.82 -15.07 6.43
C ILE A 139 30.81 -16.24 5.45
N SER A 140 30.16 -16.13 4.29
CA SER A 140 29.93 -17.25 3.37
C SER A 140 31.11 -17.60 2.46
N GLY A 141 32.02 -16.65 2.24
CA GLY A 141 33.07 -16.69 1.25
C GLY A 141 32.62 -16.42 -0.18
N ILE A 142 31.33 -16.16 -0.42
CA ILE A 142 30.80 -15.76 -1.74
C ILE A 142 31.33 -14.35 -2.07
N PRO A 143 31.73 -14.06 -3.32
CA PRO A 143 32.14 -12.72 -3.74
C PRO A 143 31.04 -11.70 -3.46
N PHE A 144 31.34 -10.72 -2.59
CA PHE A 144 30.38 -9.73 -2.12
C PHE A 144 31.08 -8.48 -1.59
N ASP A 145 30.80 -7.31 -2.14
CA ASP A 145 31.42 -6.02 -1.80
C ASP A 145 30.74 -5.31 -0.60
N GLY A 146 30.03 -6.07 0.23
CA GLY A 146 29.48 -5.61 1.50
C GLY A 146 30.49 -5.65 2.63
N PRO A 147 30.00 -5.60 3.91
CA PRO A 147 28.59 -5.71 4.31
C PRO A 147 27.79 -4.42 4.22
N ILE A 148 26.48 -4.56 4.31
CA ILE A 148 25.55 -3.46 4.55
C ILE A 148 25.04 -3.47 5.99
N GLY A 149 24.69 -2.28 6.51
CA GLY A 149 23.79 -2.11 7.62
C GLY A 149 22.39 -1.76 7.16
N ALA A 150 21.43 -1.84 8.06
CA ALA A 150 20.05 -1.41 7.84
C ALA A 150 19.49 -0.76 9.11
N ALA A 151 18.65 0.26 8.95
CA ALA A 151 18.01 0.98 10.03
C ALA A 151 16.58 1.37 9.64
N ARG A 152 15.67 1.34 10.62
CA ARG A 152 14.38 2.01 10.52
C ARG A 152 14.47 3.34 11.25
N VAL A 153 13.93 4.41 10.67
CA VAL A 153 13.94 5.75 11.25
C VAL A 153 12.53 6.28 11.33
N GLY A 154 12.09 6.60 12.53
CA GLY A 154 10.87 7.35 12.81
C GLY A 154 11.16 8.84 13.00
N TYR A 155 10.10 9.66 12.99
CA TYR A 155 10.18 11.09 13.30
C TYR A 155 9.06 11.47 14.27
N LEU A 156 9.43 11.67 15.54
CA LEU A 156 8.50 11.95 16.63
C LEU A 156 8.93 13.24 17.35
N ASN A 157 7.98 14.13 17.58
CA ASN A 157 8.21 15.37 18.33
C ASN A 157 9.40 16.19 17.84
N GLY A 158 9.65 16.20 16.53
CA GLY A 158 10.76 16.94 15.93
C GLY A 158 12.12 16.25 16.00
N ALA A 159 12.20 14.97 16.43
CA ALA A 159 13.43 14.20 16.55
C ALA A 159 13.37 12.88 15.76
N TYR A 160 14.54 12.46 15.23
CA TYR A 160 14.69 11.13 14.64
C TYR A 160 14.81 10.07 15.72
N VAL A 161 14.13 8.95 15.53
CA VAL A 161 14.15 7.77 16.42
C VAL A 161 14.65 6.57 15.63
N LEU A 162 15.70 5.92 16.13
CA LEU A 162 16.24 4.69 15.53
C LEU A 162 15.43 3.49 15.96
N ASN A 163 15.03 2.67 14.98
CA ASN A 163 14.26 1.43 15.17
C ASN A 163 13.07 1.63 16.13
N PRO A 164 12.14 2.54 15.79
CA PRO A 164 10.99 2.80 16.65
C PRO A 164 10.14 1.53 16.82
N THR A 165 9.54 1.37 18.00
CA THR A 165 8.59 0.29 18.27
C THR A 165 7.30 0.46 17.47
N ALA A 166 6.49 -0.60 17.36
CA ALA A 166 5.21 -0.55 16.65
C ALA A 166 4.29 0.55 17.21
N ASP A 167 4.28 0.79 18.53
CA ASP A 167 3.48 1.87 19.12
C ASP A 167 4.05 3.25 18.81
N GLN A 168 5.36 3.41 18.81
CA GLN A 168 6.00 4.66 18.37
C GLN A 168 5.74 4.95 16.88
N LEU A 169 5.69 3.93 16.02
CA LEU A 169 5.37 4.11 14.59
C LEU A 169 3.95 4.63 14.34
N LYS A 170 2.97 4.28 15.19
CA LYS A 170 1.61 4.83 15.09
C LYS A 170 1.56 6.35 15.26
N GLU A 171 2.42 6.88 16.13
CA GLU A 171 2.52 8.30 16.43
C GLU A 171 3.52 9.03 15.50
N SER A 172 4.42 8.28 14.87
CA SER A 172 5.47 8.83 14.00
C SER A 172 4.89 9.50 12.75
N GLN A 173 5.52 10.60 12.35
CA GLN A 173 5.24 11.29 11.09
C GLN A 173 5.97 10.66 9.90
N MET A 174 6.82 9.68 10.15
CA MET A 174 7.61 8.98 9.14
C MET A 174 7.86 7.54 9.56
N ASP A 175 7.83 6.64 8.59
CA ASP A 175 8.40 5.30 8.63
C ASP A 175 9.38 5.17 7.47
N LEU A 176 10.69 5.18 7.76
CA LEU A 176 11.74 5.15 6.75
C LEU A 176 12.68 3.99 7.03
N VAL A 177 12.90 3.14 6.02
CA VAL A 177 13.93 2.11 6.02
C VAL A 177 15.08 2.57 5.14
N VAL A 178 16.30 2.51 5.66
CA VAL A 178 17.53 2.83 4.92
C VAL A 178 18.53 1.70 5.10
N ALA A 179 19.21 1.35 4.00
CA ALA A 179 20.32 0.41 3.99
C ALA A 179 21.50 0.98 3.21
N GLY A 180 22.71 0.62 3.63
CA GLY A 180 23.92 1.10 2.98
C GLY A 180 25.19 0.42 3.48
N THR A 181 26.27 0.69 2.77
CA THR A 181 27.64 0.29 3.13
C THR A 181 28.28 1.29 4.11
N VAL A 182 29.51 1.07 4.50
CA VAL A 182 30.30 2.06 5.28
C VAL A 182 30.33 3.42 4.58
N GLN A 183 30.43 3.43 3.26
CA GLN A 183 30.70 4.64 2.48
C GLN A 183 29.46 5.38 2.06
N ALA A 184 28.35 4.67 1.79
CA ALA A 184 27.21 5.28 1.13
C ALA A 184 25.88 4.53 1.31
N VAL A 185 24.79 5.27 1.14
CA VAL A 185 23.42 4.74 1.09
C VAL A 185 23.21 3.94 -0.19
N GLN A 186 22.56 2.78 -0.09
CA GLN A 186 22.22 1.89 -1.21
C GLN A 186 20.72 1.85 -1.51
N MET A 187 19.88 1.93 -0.48
CA MET A 187 18.45 1.82 -0.62
C MET A 187 17.74 2.67 0.43
N VAL A 188 16.66 3.32 0.02
CA VAL A 188 15.71 3.99 0.90
C VAL A 188 14.29 3.61 0.50
N GLU A 189 13.44 3.40 1.49
CA GLU A 189 12.00 3.24 1.30
C GLU A 189 11.26 3.90 2.47
N SER A 190 10.27 4.77 2.17
CA SER A 190 9.59 5.51 3.23
C SER A 190 8.12 5.78 2.94
N GLU A 191 7.40 5.98 4.04
CA GLU A 191 6.11 6.64 4.14
C GLU A 191 6.26 7.86 5.06
N ALA A 192 5.65 8.99 4.72
CA ALA A 192 5.76 10.22 5.51
C ALA A 192 4.46 11.03 5.46
N ARG A 193 4.24 11.87 6.46
CA ARG A 193 3.10 12.77 6.58
C ARG A 193 3.48 14.19 6.17
N GLU A 194 3.73 14.38 4.85
CA GLU A 194 4.05 15.68 4.24
C GLU A 194 5.28 16.38 4.87
N LEU A 195 6.35 15.61 5.10
CA LEU A 195 7.60 16.14 5.64
C LEU A 195 8.44 16.84 4.57
N SER A 196 9.24 17.82 4.98
CA SER A 196 10.12 18.56 4.08
C SER A 196 11.25 17.67 3.54
N GLU A 197 11.79 18.05 2.38
CA GLU A 197 12.95 17.40 1.76
C GLU A 197 14.16 17.35 2.71
N GLU A 198 14.35 18.40 3.53
CA GLU A 198 15.43 18.49 4.51
C GLU A 198 15.28 17.45 5.63
N ILE A 199 14.06 17.30 6.18
CA ILE A 199 13.77 16.29 7.21
C ILE A 199 13.98 14.90 6.65
N MET A 200 13.49 14.62 5.42
CA MET A 200 13.66 13.32 4.78
C MET A 200 15.14 12.98 4.52
N LEU A 201 15.92 13.94 3.99
CA LEU A 201 17.36 13.77 3.81
C LEU A 201 18.08 13.56 5.14
N GLY A 202 17.73 14.34 6.16
CA GLY A 202 18.27 14.20 7.50
C GLY A 202 18.01 12.82 8.10
N ALA A 203 16.83 12.24 7.88
CA ALA A 203 16.48 10.90 8.34
C ALA A 203 17.32 9.81 7.66
N VAL A 204 17.53 9.92 6.35
CA VAL A 204 18.39 8.99 5.60
C VAL A 204 19.83 9.04 6.13
N MET A 205 20.37 10.24 6.33
CA MET A 205 21.73 10.42 6.86
C MET A 205 21.85 9.94 8.31
N PHE A 206 20.83 10.20 9.13
CA PHE A 206 20.78 9.70 10.51
C PHE A 206 20.83 8.17 10.54
N GLY A 207 19.95 7.49 9.77
CA GLY A 207 19.93 6.03 9.71
C GLY A 207 21.25 5.44 9.19
N HIS A 208 21.85 6.07 8.16
CA HIS A 208 23.15 5.65 7.63
C HIS A 208 24.27 5.78 8.67
N GLN A 209 24.26 6.85 9.45
CA GLN A 209 25.23 7.03 10.54
C GLN A 209 25.04 5.99 11.65
N GLN A 210 23.79 5.72 12.05
CA GLN A 210 23.49 4.80 13.12
C GLN A 210 23.84 3.34 12.76
N MET A 211 23.67 2.91 11.51
CA MET A 211 23.98 1.53 11.09
C MET A 211 25.47 1.19 11.04
N GLN A 212 26.38 2.15 11.18
CA GLN A 212 27.82 1.90 11.11
C GLN A 212 28.30 0.93 12.21
N VAL A 213 27.69 0.94 13.38
CA VAL A 213 28.01 -0.02 14.45
C VAL A 213 27.64 -1.46 14.08
N VAL A 214 26.60 -1.64 13.28
CA VAL A 214 26.17 -2.94 12.76
C VAL A 214 27.18 -3.46 11.74
N ILE A 215 27.60 -2.61 10.80
CA ILE A 215 28.61 -2.96 9.80
C ILE A 215 29.92 -3.36 10.47
N ALA A 216 30.36 -2.63 11.47
CA ALA A 216 31.56 -2.97 12.26
C ALA A 216 31.42 -4.35 12.93
N ALA A 217 30.25 -4.63 13.54
CA ALA A 217 30.01 -5.92 14.18
C ALA A 217 29.99 -7.10 13.18
N ILE A 218 29.48 -6.88 11.97
CA ILE A 218 29.48 -7.90 10.89
C ILE A 218 30.92 -8.15 10.41
N ASN A 219 31.73 -7.10 10.23
CA ASN A 219 33.15 -7.25 9.85
C ASN A 219 33.92 -8.04 10.89
N GLU A 220 33.77 -7.71 12.19
CA GLU A 220 34.42 -8.47 13.27
C GLU A 220 33.97 -9.96 13.28
N MET A 221 32.70 -10.25 12.98
CA MET A 221 32.22 -11.62 12.84
C MET A 221 32.88 -12.31 11.65
N ALA A 222 32.96 -11.63 10.48
CA ALA A 222 33.58 -12.17 9.29
C ALA A 222 35.08 -12.46 9.50
N ASP A 223 35.79 -11.56 10.19
CA ASP A 223 37.21 -11.76 10.54
C ASP A 223 37.41 -12.97 11.48
N ALA A 224 36.48 -13.19 12.41
CA ALA A 224 36.60 -14.25 13.41
C ALA A 224 36.22 -15.64 12.88
N VAL A 225 35.19 -15.75 12.03
CA VAL A 225 34.57 -17.05 11.63
C VAL A 225 34.22 -17.15 10.15
N GLY A 226 34.55 -16.13 9.36
CA GLY A 226 34.32 -16.16 7.90
C GLY A 226 35.00 -17.34 7.22
N LYS A 227 34.38 -17.85 6.18
CA LYS A 227 34.96 -18.84 5.29
C LYS A 227 35.94 -18.19 4.32
N ASP A 228 36.90 -18.95 3.85
CA ASP A 228 37.81 -18.50 2.79
C ASP A 228 37.01 -18.00 1.58
N ALA A 229 37.45 -16.87 1.01
CA ALA A 229 36.85 -16.32 -0.19
C ALA A 229 36.91 -17.33 -1.35
N TRP A 230 35.87 -17.38 -2.18
CA TRP A 230 35.86 -18.23 -3.35
C TRP A 230 36.94 -17.78 -4.32
N GLU A 231 37.60 -18.74 -4.94
CA GLU A 231 38.47 -18.52 -6.10
C GLU A 231 37.61 -18.16 -7.32
N TRP A 232 37.13 -16.90 -7.35
CA TRP A 232 36.39 -16.36 -8.47
C TRP A 232 37.06 -15.08 -8.95
N THR A 233 37.20 -14.95 -10.25
CA THR A 233 37.67 -13.72 -10.89
C THR A 233 36.78 -13.39 -12.07
N ALA A 234 36.51 -12.10 -12.27
CA ALA A 234 35.80 -11.64 -13.46
C ALA A 234 36.59 -12.08 -14.73
N ALA A 235 35.86 -12.48 -15.76
CA ALA A 235 36.47 -12.73 -17.05
C ALA A 235 37.21 -11.47 -17.56
N PRO A 236 38.43 -11.58 -18.07
CA PRO A 236 39.14 -10.42 -18.58
C PRO A 236 38.36 -9.79 -19.73
N LYS A 237 38.28 -8.46 -19.76
CA LYS A 237 37.65 -7.74 -20.87
C LYS A 237 38.43 -7.92 -22.13
N ASP A 238 37.79 -8.40 -23.20
CA ASP A 238 38.40 -8.55 -24.53
C ASP A 238 38.39 -7.18 -25.22
N GLU A 239 39.48 -6.41 -25.02
CA GLU A 239 39.64 -5.05 -25.60
C GLU A 239 39.61 -5.09 -27.13
N ALA A 240 40.06 -6.19 -27.77
CA ALA A 240 40.01 -6.32 -29.21
C ALA A 240 38.57 -6.52 -29.72
N LEU A 241 37.77 -7.29 -29.00
CA LEU A 241 36.35 -7.47 -29.31
C LEU A 241 35.54 -6.17 -29.04
N ILE A 242 35.83 -5.47 -27.94
CA ILE A 242 35.22 -4.15 -27.63
C ILE A 242 35.49 -3.16 -28.77
N ALA A 243 36.75 -3.08 -29.23
CA ALA A 243 37.13 -2.19 -30.35
C ALA A 243 36.45 -2.59 -31.68
N LYS A 244 36.28 -3.89 -31.96
CA LYS A 244 35.55 -4.36 -33.15
C LYS A 244 34.08 -4.00 -33.10
N ILE A 245 33.42 -4.17 -31.95
CA ILE A 245 32.00 -3.80 -31.77
C ILE A 245 31.83 -2.31 -31.96
N ALA A 246 32.69 -1.49 -31.35
CA ALA A 246 32.68 -0.05 -31.51
C ALA A 246 32.85 0.37 -32.99
N ALA A 247 33.80 -0.20 -33.68
CA ALA A 247 34.03 0.10 -35.11
C ALA A 247 32.83 -0.26 -36.02
N LEU A 248 32.08 -1.31 -35.66
CA LEU A 248 30.90 -1.78 -36.40
C LEU A 248 29.59 -1.04 -36.07
N ALA A 249 29.49 -0.46 -34.87
CA ALA A 249 28.20 0.02 -34.36
C ALA A 249 28.17 1.47 -33.87
N GLU A 250 29.29 2.07 -33.41
CA GLU A 250 29.28 3.33 -32.65
C GLU A 250 28.65 4.48 -33.43
N SER A 251 28.99 4.64 -34.71
CA SER A 251 28.45 5.69 -35.55
C SER A 251 26.93 5.57 -35.79
N GLU A 252 26.47 4.32 -36.06
CA GLU A 252 25.06 4.05 -36.30
C GLU A 252 24.24 4.13 -35.01
N LEU A 253 24.79 3.71 -33.89
CA LEU A 253 24.15 3.84 -32.59
C LEU A 253 23.98 5.31 -32.17
N ASN A 254 24.99 6.16 -32.41
CA ASN A 254 24.85 7.61 -32.20
C ASN A 254 23.71 8.20 -33.03
N ALA A 255 23.56 7.76 -34.27
CA ALA A 255 22.45 8.19 -35.14
C ALA A 255 21.10 7.63 -34.64
N ALA A 256 21.05 6.38 -34.25
CA ALA A 256 19.84 5.75 -33.71
C ALA A 256 19.35 6.43 -32.41
N TYR A 257 20.26 6.77 -31.49
CA TYR A 257 19.91 7.47 -30.24
C TYR A 257 19.54 8.96 -30.45
N ALA A 258 19.73 9.51 -31.63
CA ALA A 258 19.17 10.82 -32.02
C ALA A 258 17.70 10.74 -32.47
N VAL A 259 17.14 9.53 -32.71
CA VAL A 259 15.74 9.32 -33.07
C VAL A 259 14.86 9.48 -31.84
N ARG A 260 13.94 10.43 -31.86
CA ARG A 260 13.12 10.81 -30.70
C ARG A 260 12.01 9.80 -30.39
N GLU A 261 11.40 9.23 -31.42
CA GLU A 261 10.30 8.28 -31.27
C GLU A 261 10.86 6.91 -30.82
N LYS A 262 10.28 6.37 -29.73
CA LYS A 262 10.79 5.16 -29.04
C LYS A 262 10.82 3.93 -29.95
N GLN A 263 9.70 3.63 -30.63
CA GLN A 263 9.59 2.39 -31.42
C GLN A 263 10.56 2.40 -32.59
N ALA A 264 10.67 3.54 -33.29
CA ALA A 264 11.63 3.70 -34.39
C ALA A 264 13.08 3.62 -33.92
N ARG A 265 13.41 4.21 -32.76
CA ARG A 265 14.72 4.09 -32.11
C ARG A 265 15.04 2.65 -31.76
N THR A 266 14.13 1.96 -31.04
CA THR A 266 14.31 0.56 -30.64
C THR A 266 14.51 -0.34 -31.86
N ALA A 267 13.69 -0.20 -32.90
CA ALA A 267 13.83 -0.97 -34.13
C ALA A 267 15.20 -0.78 -34.81
N GLN A 268 15.73 0.46 -34.83
CA GLN A 268 17.06 0.72 -35.37
C GLN A 268 18.16 0.12 -34.52
N VAL A 269 18.10 0.26 -33.19
CA VAL A 269 19.09 -0.31 -32.28
C VAL A 269 19.10 -1.84 -32.40
N ASP A 270 17.92 -2.49 -32.44
CA ASP A 270 17.80 -3.96 -32.59
C ASP A 270 18.34 -4.46 -33.92
N ALA A 271 18.11 -3.70 -35.00
CA ALA A 271 18.66 -4.04 -36.33
C ALA A 271 20.20 -3.95 -36.34
N ILE A 272 20.78 -2.90 -35.73
CA ILE A 272 22.22 -2.75 -35.58
C ILE A 272 22.79 -3.88 -34.73
N ARG A 273 22.17 -4.19 -33.58
CA ARG A 273 22.57 -5.27 -32.67
C ARG A 273 22.59 -6.61 -33.39
N SER A 274 21.49 -6.98 -34.07
CA SER A 274 21.40 -8.25 -34.79
C SER A 274 22.49 -8.38 -35.85
N ARG A 275 22.69 -7.36 -36.65
CA ARG A 275 23.74 -7.31 -37.70
C ARG A 275 25.14 -7.50 -37.13
N VAL A 276 25.46 -6.80 -36.02
CA VAL A 276 26.78 -6.90 -35.34
C VAL A 276 27.00 -8.28 -34.74
N VAL A 277 26.01 -8.81 -34.05
CA VAL A 277 26.06 -10.17 -33.46
C VAL A 277 26.26 -11.19 -34.55
N ASP A 278 25.48 -11.19 -35.62
CA ASP A 278 25.58 -12.15 -36.73
C ASP A 278 26.94 -12.08 -37.43
N ALA A 279 27.45 -10.88 -37.67
CA ALA A 279 28.77 -10.70 -38.28
C ALA A 279 29.92 -11.21 -37.42
N LEU A 280 29.88 -11.00 -36.12
CA LEU A 280 30.93 -11.46 -35.20
C LEU A 280 30.88 -12.96 -34.98
N LEU A 281 29.71 -13.57 -34.82
CA LEU A 281 29.55 -15.02 -34.70
C LEU A 281 29.91 -15.77 -35.98
N ALA A 282 29.66 -15.16 -37.16
CA ALA A 282 30.11 -15.73 -38.42
C ALA A 282 31.65 -15.69 -38.61
N ALA A 283 32.30 -14.67 -38.03
CA ALA A 283 33.76 -14.51 -38.10
C ALA A 283 34.51 -15.40 -37.08
N ASP A 284 33.88 -15.69 -35.94
CA ASP A 284 34.44 -16.52 -34.87
C ASP A 284 33.35 -17.36 -34.20
N ALA A 285 33.31 -18.66 -34.53
CA ALA A 285 32.35 -19.62 -33.99
C ALA A 285 32.57 -19.96 -32.50
N ALA A 286 33.68 -19.54 -31.88
CA ALA A 286 33.94 -19.73 -30.47
C ALA A 286 33.34 -18.61 -29.61
N LEU A 287 32.93 -17.47 -30.21
CA LEU A 287 32.29 -16.39 -29.51
C LEU A 287 30.89 -16.78 -29.02
N GLN A 288 30.59 -16.40 -27.80
CA GLN A 288 29.25 -16.60 -27.22
C GLN A 288 28.39 -15.36 -27.50
N LYS A 289 27.14 -15.59 -27.89
CA LYS A 289 26.16 -14.52 -28.22
C LYS A 289 25.90 -13.58 -27.04
N ASN A 290 25.81 -14.08 -25.82
CA ASN A 290 25.61 -13.29 -24.61
C ASN A 290 26.79 -12.32 -24.39
N VAL A 291 28.04 -12.74 -24.56
CA VAL A 291 29.21 -11.87 -24.40
C VAL A 291 29.18 -10.70 -25.41
N VAL A 292 28.83 -10.99 -26.67
CA VAL A 292 28.69 -9.92 -27.68
C VAL A 292 27.57 -8.96 -27.32
N ASN A 293 26.43 -9.46 -26.85
CA ASN A 293 25.31 -8.64 -26.42
C ASN A 293 25.66 -7.75 -25.21
N ASP A 294 26.38 -8.29 -24.23
CA ASP A 294 26.78 -7.51 -23.04
C ASP A 294 27.73 -6.38 -23.41
N LEU A 295 28.72 -6.65 -24.28
CA LEU A 295 29.63 -5.62 -24.79
C LEU A 295 28.93 -4.59 -25.67
N PHE A 296 27.94 -5.01 -26.45
CA PHE A 296 27.12 -4.10 -27.24
C PHE A 296 26.30 -3.18 -26.31
N SER A 297 25.68 -3.73 -25.28
CA SER A 297 24.94 -2.95 -24.28
C SER A 297 25.84 -1.99 -23.50
N ALA A 298 27.07 -2.39 -23.20
CA ALA A 298 28.07 -1.49 -22.61
C ALA A 298 28.42 -0.30 -23.55
N LEU A 299 28.47 -0.52 -24.86
CA LEU A 299 28.66 0.56 -25.84
C LEU A 299 27.46 1.50 -25.89
N GLU A 300 26.23 0.97 -25.87
CA GLU A 300 25.00 1.77 -25.77
C GLU A 300 25.01 2.67 -24.52
N ALA A 301 25.32 2.06 -23.36
CA ALA A 301 25.45 2.79 -22.11
C ALA A 301 26.48 3.91 -22.19
N LYS A 302 27.66 3.64 -22.75
CA LYS A 302 28.72 4.64 -22.94
C LYS A 302 28.25 5.82 -23.78
N ILE A 303 27.54 5.56 -24.89
CA ILE A 303 27.03 6.59 -25.80
C ILE A 303 25.99 7.47 -25.07
N VAL A 304 24.94 6.87 -24.53
CA VAL A 304 23.81 7.60 -23.89
C VAL A 304 24.29 8.37 -22.67
N ARG A 305 25.08 7.76 -21.81
CA ARG A 305 25.65 8.38 -20.59
C ARG A 305 26.60 9.52 -20.96
N GLY A 306 27.41 9.33 -22.01
CA GLY A 306 28.33 10.34 -22.52
C GLY A 306 27.63 11.59 -23.07
N GLN A 307 26.55 11.41 -23.82
CA GLN A 307 25.69 12.48 -24.31
C GLN A 307 25.09 13.30 -23.16
N ILE A 308 24.47 12.65 -22.19
CA ILE A 308 23.85 13.31 -21.03
C ILE A 308 24.89 14.11 -20.23
N LEU A 309 26.06 13.54 -19.93
CA LEU A 309 27.13 14.22 -19.18
C LEU A 309 27.83 15.28 -20.01
N GLY A 310 27.74 15.21 -21.32
CA GLY A 310 28.23 16.24 -22.28
C GLY A 310 27.33 17.47 -22.35
N GLY A 311 26.10 17.39 -21.85
CA GLY A 311 25.09 18.44 -21.91
C GLY A 311 24.24 18.39 -23.19
N ASP A 312 24.31 17.30 -23.94
CA ASP A 312 23.47 17.07 -25.11
C ASP A 312 22.01 16.77 -24.66
N PRO A 313 21.02 16.98 -25.52
CA PRO A 313 19.65 16.57 -25.24
C PRO A 313 19.55 15.07 -24.91
N ARG A 314 18.65 14.71 -24.02
CA ARG A 314 18.30 13.32 -23.71
C ARG A 314 17.75 12.60 -24.93
N ILE A 315 17.65 11.28 -24.88
CA ILE A 315 17.24 10.43 -26.02
C ILE A 315 15.86 10.79 -26.60
N ASP A 316 14.98 11.44 -25.83
CA ASP A 316 13.69 11.98 -26.27
C ASP A 316 13.72 13.49 -26.60
N GLY A 317 14.88 14.12 -26.49
CA GLY A 317 15.12 15.52 -26.81
C GLY A 317 14.93 16.53 -25.71
N ARG A 318 14.52 16.08 -24.51
CA ARG A 318 14.39 16.94 -23.34
C ARG A 318 15.76 17.31 -22.76
N ASP A 319 15.77 18.34 -21.95
CA ASP A 319 16.86 18.62 -21.01
C ASP A 319 16.74 17.72 -19.76
N THR A 320 17.62 17.92 -18.79
CA THR A 320 17.65 17.12 -17.55
C THR A 320 16.54 17.45 -16.55
N ARG A 321 15.75 18.53 -16.77
CA ARG A 321 14.75 19.06 -15.81
C ARG A 321 13.31 18.96 -16.30
N THR A 322 13.09 18.92 -17.61
CA THR A 322 11.75 18.95 -18.20
C THR A 322 10.99 17.64 -17.95
N VAL A 323 9.76 17.75 -17.44
CA VAL A 323 8.79 16.65 -17.32
C VAL A 323 8.11 16.43 -18.67
N ARG A 324 7.83 15.17 -19.04
CA ARG A 324 7.08 14.84 -20.28
C ARG A 324 5.68 15.46 -20.26
N PRO A 325 5.08 15.73 -21.43
CA PRO A 325 3.70 16.21 -21.52
C PRO A 325 2.74 15.29 -20.77
N ILE A 326 1.80 15.90 -20.03
CA ILE A 326 0.80 15.18 -19.24
C ILE A 326 -0.59 15.48 -19.79
N THR A 327 -1.40 14.44 -19.98
CA THR A 327 -2.82 14.55 -20.27
C THR A 327 -3.62 13.76 -19.26
N ILE A 328 -4.76 14.31 -18.83
CA ILE A 328 -5.62 13.74 -17.80
C ILE A 328 -7.06 13.75 -18.30
N ARG A 329 -7.73 12.59 -18.19
CA ARG A 329 -9.17 12.47 -18.44
C ARG A 329 -9.81 11.84 -17.24
N THR A 330 -10.82 12.49 -16.67
CA THR A 330 -11.58 12.02 -15.50
C THR A 330 -12.93 11.46 -15.94
N GLY A 331 -13.51 10.56 -15.15
CA GLY A 331 -14.83 9.96 -15.44
C GLY A 331 -14.85 9.15 -16.72
N VAL A 332 -13.77 8.44 -17.06
CA VAL A 332 -13.63 7.73 -18.35
C VAL A 332 -14.45 6.44 -18.43
N LEU A 333 -14.84 5.88 -17.30
CA LEU A 333 -15.63 4.63 -17.23
C LEU A 333 -17.01 4.92 -16.60
N PRO A 334 -18.11 4.61 -17.30
CA PRO A 334 -19.45 5.12 -16.94
C PRO A 334 -20.05 4.48 -15.68
N ARG A 335 -19.61 3.30 -15.27
CA ARG A 335 -20.21 2.57 -14.15
C ARG A 335 -19.30 2.44 -12.92
N THR A 336 -18.08 2.96 -12.99
CA THR A 336 -17.15 2.97 -11.86
C THR A 336 -17.47 4.13 -10.92
N HIS A 337 -16.99 4.03 -9.68
CA HIS A 337 -17.24 5.09 -8.70
C HIS A 337 -16.37 6.32 -8.95
N GLY A 338 -15.13 6.12 -9.42
CA GLY A 338 -14.24 7.13 -9.95
C GLY A 338 -13.26 6.50 -10.92
N SER A 339 -12.88 7.21 -11.98
CA SER A 339 -11.96 6.68 -12.98
C SER A 339 -11.19 7.78 -13.69
N VAL A 340 -9.90 7.54 -13.89
CA VAL A 340 -8.98 8.50 -14.52
C VAL A 340 -8.07 7.77 -15.49
N LEU A 341 -7.89 8.34 -16.67
CA LEU A 341 -6.81 8.00 -17.57
C LEU A 341 -5.73 9.09 -17.44
N PHE A 342 -4.62 8.70 -16.81
CA PHE A 342 -3.46 9.56 -16.63
C PHE A 342 -2.37 9.15 -17.62
N THR A 343 -1.92 10.07 -18.45
CA THR A 343 -0.87 9.84 -19.44
C THR A 343 0.26 10.84 -19.25
N ARG A 344 1.50 10.37 -19.18
CA ARG A 344 2.72 11.16 -19.10
C ARG A 344 3.69 10.68 -20.20
N GLY A 345 3.75 11.40 -21.33
CA GLY A 345 4.42 10.92 -22.52
C GLY A 345 3.92 9.54 -22.93
N GLU A 346 4.82 8.58 -23.01
CA GLU A 346 4.56 7.16 -23.35
C GLU A 346 4.35 6.29 -22.10
N THR A 347 3.78 6.84 -21.04
CA THR A 347 3.39 6.09 -19.83
C THR A 347 1.96 6.43 -19.48
N GLN A 348 1.09 5.42 -19.46
CA GLN A 348 -0.34 5.60 -19.27
C GLN A 348 -0.88 4.63 -18.23
N ALA A 349 -1.72 5.14 -17.33
CA ALA A 349 -2.42 4.37 -16.30
C ALA A 349 -3.92 4.67 -16.35
N LEU A 350 -4.72 3.64 -16.51
CA LEU A 350 -6.17 3.68 -16.26
C LEU A 350 -6.39 3.33 -14.79
N VAL A 351 -6.77 4.31 -13.99
CA VAL A 351 -6.91 4.14 -12.54
C VAL A 351 -8.36 4.26 -12.14
N VAL A 352 -8.83 3.28 -11.38
CA VAL A 352 -10.22 3.15 -10.96
C VAL A 352 -10.30 3.11 -9.43
N ALA A 353 -11.17 3.94 -8.86
CA ALA A 353 -11.51 3.92 -7.45
C ALA A 353 -12.89 3.30 -7.24
N THR A 354 -12.99 2.39 -6.27
CA THR A 354 -14.23 1.75 -5.83
C THR A 354 -14.43 2.00 -4.34
N LEU A 355 -15.62 2.45 -3.98
CA LEU A 355 -16.03 2.67 -2.60
C LEU A 355 -16.87 1.48 -2.14
N GLY A 356 -16.52 0.92 -1.01
CA GLY A 356 -17.21 -0.20 -0.36
C GLY A 356 -17.63 0.15 1.06
N THR A 357 -18.26 -0.80 1.73
CA THR A 357 -18.65 -0.71 3.14
C THR A 357 -17.50 -1.13 4.05
N ALA A 358 -17.67 -1.02 5.36
CA ALA A 358 -16.70 -1.52 6.33
C ALA A 358 -16.44 -3.04 6.20
N ARG A 359 -17.42 -3.81 5.70
CA ARG A 359 -17.30 -5.27 5.48
C ARG A 359 -16.38 -5.63 4.33
N ASP A 360 -16.16 -4.69 3.39
CA ASP A 360 -15.31 -4.87 2.21
C ASP A 360 -13.83 -4.60 2.54
N ALA A 361 -13.53 -4.14 3.76
CA ALA A 361 -12.17 -3.90 4.20
C ALA A 361 -11.36 -5.22 4.26
N GLN A 362 -10.09 -5.14 3.89
CA GLN A 362 -9.20 -6.29 3.91
C GLN A 362 -8.83 -6.67 5.35
N LYS A 363 -9.11 -7.91 5.75
CA LYS A 363 -8.64 -8.47 7.02
C LYS A 363 -7.26 -9.05 6.82
N ILE A 364 -6.31 -8.63 7.64
CA ILE A 364 -4.92 -9.07 7.60
C ILE A 364 -4.61 -9.79 8.91
N ASP A 365 -4.23 -11.06 8.81
CA ASP A 365 -3.72 -11.87 9.90
C ASP A 365 -2.19 -11.83 9.86
N ALA A 366 -1.59 -10.93 10.66
CA ALA A 366 -0.15 -10.75 10.76
C ALA A 366 0.41 -11.41 12.03
N LEU A 367 1.74 -11.57 12.08
CA LEU A 367 2.41 -12.06 13.30
C LEU A 367 2.10 -11.19 14.51
N GLN A 368 2.08 -9.87 14.32
CA GLN A 368 1.82 -8.88 15.36
C GLN A 368 0.35 -8.86 15.84
N GLY A 369 -0.57 -9.40 15.05
CA GLY A 369 -2.00 -9.43 15.34
C GLY A 369 -2.87 -9.27 14.11
N GLU A 370 -4.15 -9.47 14.26
CA GLU A 370 -5.14 -9.21 13.22
C GLU A 370 -5.46 -7.72 13.17
N TYR A 371 -5.55 -7.17 11.96
CA TYR A 371 -6.02 -5.81 11.76
C TYR A 371 -6.80 -5.69 10.45
N THR A 372 -7.54 -4.60 10.33
CA THR A 372 -8.36 -4.31 9.15
C THR A 372 -7.75 -3.14 8.39
N ASP A 373 -7.60 -3.32 7.08
CA ASP A 373 -7.11 -2.29 6.18
C ASP A 373 -8.24 -1.83 5.24
N ARG A 374 -8.63 -0.57 5.35
CA ARG A 374 -9.73 0.02 4.57
C ARG A 374 -9.28 0.65 3.27
N PHE A 375 -7.98 0.88 3.10
CA PHE A 375 -7.43 1.41 1.86
C PHE A 375 -6.60 0.36 1.14
N MET A 376 -7.11 -0.15 0.05
CA MET A 376 -6.45 -1.14 -0.80
C MET A 376 -6.00 -0.48 -2.10
N LEU A 377 -4.77 -0.77 -2.53
CA LEU A 377 -4.29 -0.34 -3.84
C LEU A 377 -3.63 -1.53 -4.56
N ASN A 378 -4.18 -1.87 -5.71
CA ASN A 378 -3.68 -2.93 -6.59
C ASN A 378 -3.09 -2.31 -7.86
N TYR A 379 -1.95 -2.80 -8.28
CA TYR A 379 -1.23 -2.37 -9.46
C TYR A 379 -1.05 -3.54 -10.41
N ASN A 380 -1.47 -3.39 -11.65
CA ASN A 380 -1.40 -4.41 -12.68
C ASN A 380 -0.55 -3.92 -13.86
N PHE A 381 0.41 -4.75 -14.25
CA PHE A 381 1.32 -4.48 -15.35
C PHE A 381 1.26 -5.63 -16.39
N PRO A 382 0.27 -5.61 -17.29
CA PRO A 382 0.15 -6.63 -18.32
C PRO A 382 1.25 -6.49 -19.38
N PRO A 383 1.59 -7.58 -20.09
CA PRO A 383 2.66 -7.56 -21.10
C PRO A 383 2.45 -6.54 -22.23
N TYR A 384 1.20 -6.29 -22.63
CA TYR A 384 0.90 -5.33 -23.68
C TYR A 384 1.30 -3.88 -23.33
N ALA A 385 1.53 -3.57 -22.05
CA ALA A 385 1.97 -2.23 -21.64
C ALA A 385 3.36 -1.86 -22.18
N THR A 386 4.16 -2.85 -22.55
CA THR A 386 5.46 -2.68 -23.24
C THR A 386 5.43 -3.19 -24.68
N GLY A 387 4.27 -3.57 -25.21
CA GLY A 387 4.12 -4.14 -26.56
C GLY A 387 4.56 -5.60 -26.66
N GLU A 388 4.66 -6.30 -25.54
CA GLU A 388 5.11 -7.69 -25.46
C GLU A 388 3.95 -8.67 -25.34
N THR A 389 4.21 -9.93 -25.66
CA THR A 389 3.37 -11.07 -25.28
C THR A 389 3.94 -11.72 -24.03
N GLY A 390 3.08 -12.27 -23.17
CA GLY A 390 3.55 -12.92 -21.97
C GLY A 390 2.46 -13.59 -21.16
N ARG A 391 2.87 -14.30 -20.10
CA ARG A 391 1.94 -14.99 -19.21
C ARG A 391 1.20 -13.98 -18.32
N VAL A 392 -0.12 -14.04 -18.35
CA VAL A 392 -1.02 -13.31 -17.44
C VAL A 392 -1.44 -14.26 -16.31
N GLY A 393 -1.41 -13.76 -15.08
CA GLY A 393 -1.75 -14.59 -13.91
C GLY A 393 -1.63 -13.80 -12.59
N THR A 394 -1.08 -14.44 -11.56
CA THR A 394 -0.87 -13.80 -10.26
C THR A 394 0.13 -12.65 -10.36
N PRO A 395 -0.08 -11.54 -9.60
CA PRO A 395 0.83 -10.41 -9.58
C PRO A 395 2.28 -10.84 -9.24
N LYS A 396 3.23 -10.29 -9.99
CA LYS A 396 4.66 -10.51 -9.75
C LYS A 396 5.13 -9.68 -8.55
N ARG A 397 6.25 -10.05 -7.93
CA ARG A 397 6.87 -9.30 -6.81
C ARG A 397 7.04 -7.80 -7.12
N ARG A 398 7.35 -7.46 -8.38
CA ARG A 398 7.50 -6.06 -8.83
C ARG A 398 6.16 -5.32 -8.79
N GLU A 399 5.07 -5.94 -9.23
CA GLU A 399 3.73 -5.33 -9.23
C GLU A 399 3.26 -5.05 -7.79
N ILE A 400 3.49 -5.99 -6.86
CA ILE A 400 3.19 -5.81 -5.43
C ILE A 400 3.99 -4.64 -4.86
N GLY A 401 5.28 -4.55 -5.16
CA GLY A 401 6.14 -3.44 -4.71
C GLY A 401 5.69 -2.08 -5.24
N HIS A 402 5.31 -2.00 -6.52
CA HIS A 402 4.81 -0.75 -7.13
C HIS A 402 3.45 -0.34 -6.56
N GLY A 403 2.55 -1.30 -6.34
CA GLY A 403 1.27 -1.05 -5.68
C GLY A 403 1.45 -0.51 -4.25
N ARG A 404 2.36 -1.12 -3.48
CA ARG A 404 2.66 -0.67 -2.11
C ARG A 404 3.25 0.74 -2.06
N LEU A 405 4.16 1.07 -2.98
CA LEU A 405 4.71 2.41 -3.09
C LEU A 405 3.62 3.46 -3.39
N ALA A 406 2.75 3.18 -4.36
CA ALA A 406 1.64 4.07 -4.69
C ALA A 406 0.66 4.21 -3.52
N LYS A 407 0.38 3.13 -2.79
CA LYS A 407 -0.45 3.15 -1.58
C LYS A 407 0.14 4.05 -0.50
N ARG A 408 1.41 3.87 -0.13
CA ARG A 408 2.12 4.69 0.85
C ARG A 408 2.10 6.17 0.50
N ALA A 409 2.27 6.49 -0.79
CA ALA A 409 2.26 7.88 -1.26
C ALA A 409 0.92 8.59 -0.99
N LEU A 410 -0.19 7.86 -0.98
CA LEU A 410 -1.55 8.42 -0.93
C LEU A 410 -2.15 8.43 0.48
N VAL A 411 -1.68 7.57 1.38
CA VAL A 411 -2.25 7.39 2.73
C VAL A 411 -2.30 8.70 3.52
N ALA A 412 -1.26 9.54 3.45
CA ALA A 412 -1.18 10.80 4.21
C ALA A 412 -2.28 11.81 3.85
N ALA A 413 -2.81 11.75 2.62
CA ALA A 413 -3.85 12.65 2.13
C ALA A 413 -5.27 12.09 2.28
N LEU A 414 -5.44 10.86 2.74
CA LEU A 414 -6.76 10.26 2.97
C LEU A 414 -7.50 10.95 4.12
N PRO A 415 -8.84 11.01 4.06
CA PRO A 415 -9.66 11.42 5.20
C PRO A 415 -9.58 10.39 6.33
N SER A 416 -9.89 10.83 7.57
CA SER A 416 -10.05 9.89 8.69
C SER A 416 -11.30 9.02 8.49
N GLU A 417 -11.35 7.90 9.19
CA GLU A 417 -12.50 6.97 9.15
C GLU A 417 -13.81 7.63 9.61
N GLU A 418 -13.73 8.48 10.62
CA GLU A 418 -14.91 9.21 11.10
C GLU A 418 -15.45 10.17 10.04
N ALA A 419 -14.55 10.83 9.30
CA ALA A 419 -14.93 11.80 8.26
C ALA A 419 -15.45 11.10 6.99
N PHE A 420 -14.92 9.91 6.65
CA PHE A 420 -15.30 9.18 5.45
C PHE A 420 -15.23 7.67 5.69
N GLY A 421 -16.34 7.08 6.13
CA GLY A 421 -16.45 5.70 6.62
C GLY A 421 -16.41 4.60 5.55
N TYR A 422 -16.00 4.89 4.32
CA TYR A 422 -15.90 3.90 3.23
C TYR A 422 -14.60 3.11 3.29
N SER A 423 -14.67 1.86 2.88
CA SER A 423 -13.49 1.14 2.39
C SER A 423 -13.21 1.57 0.96
N ILE A 424 -11.96 1.85 0.65
CA ILE A 424 -11.54 2.38 -0.65
C ILE A 424 -10.63 1.36 -1.31
N ARG A 425 -10.99 0.93 -2.54
CA ARG A 425 -10.10 0.12 -3.37
C ARG A 425 -9.74 0.86 -4.63
N VAL A 426 -8.44 1.10 -4.84
CA VAL A 426 -7.90 1.66 -6.07
C VAL A 426 -7.25 0.54 -6.87
N VAL A 427 -7.53 0.49 -8.16
CA VAL A 427 -6.86 -0.41 -9.11
C VAL A 427 -6.22 0.43 -10.19
N SER A 428 -4.92 0.27 -10.39
CA SER A 428 -4.17 0.92 -11.46
C SER A 428 -3.80 -0.10 -12.52
N GLU A 429 -4.43 0.00 -13.69
CA GLU A 429 -4.12 -0.77 -14.88
C GLU A 429 -3.13 0.01 -15.74
N ILE A 430 -1.91 -0.50 -15.86
CA ILE A 430 -0.91 0.13 -16.73
C ILE A 430 -1.16 -0.28 -18.17
N THR A 431 -1.53 0.68 -18.98
CA THR A 431 -1.88 0.46 -20.39
C THR A 431 -0.72 0.74 -21.34
N GLU A 432 0.25 1.57 -20.91
CA GLU A 432 1.49 1.86 -21.64
C GLU A 432 2.60 2.21 -20.64
N SER A 433 3.84 1.81 -20.91
CA SER A 433 4.96 2.08 -20.02
C SER A 433 6.27 2.38 -20.73
N ASN A 434 6.80 3.58 -20.45
CA ASN A 434 8.17 4.00 -20.76
C ASN A 434 8.71 4.86 -19.61
N GLY A 435 9.01 4.21 -18.47
CA GLY A 435 9.53 4.85 -17.25
C GLY A 435 8.44 5.22 -16.24
N SER A 436 8.64 4.77 -15.01
CA SER A 436 7.89 5.02 -13.79
C SER A 436 6.36 5.04 -13.87
N SER A 437 5.80 3.90 -14.22
CA SER A 437 4.35 3.67 -14.17
C SER A 437 3.76 3.70 -12.74
N SER A 438 4.58 3.41 -11.71
CA SER A 438 4.16 3.55 -10.31
C SER A 438 3.85 5.00 -9.93
N MET A 439 4.61 5.97 -10.45
CA MET A 439 4.33 7.40 -10.21
C MET A 439 3.13 7.90 -11.01
N ALA A 440 2.86 7.34 -12.18
CA ALA A 440 1.59 7.55 -12.87
C ALA A 440 0.41 7.00 -12.06
N SER A 441 0.59 5.86 -11.38
CA SER A 441 -0.42 5.29 -10.47
C SER A 441 -0.68 6.16 -9.24
N VAL A 442 0.32 6.85 -8.71
CA VAL A 442 0.14 7.85 -7.62
C VAL A 442 -0.74 9.00 -8.10
N CYS A 443 -0.39 9.63 -9.22
CA CYS A 443 -1.13 10.76 -9.78
C CYS A 443 -2.57 10.35 -10.15
N GLY A 444 -2.72 9.23 -10.88
CA GLY A 444 -4.02 8.70 -11.29
C GLY A 444 -4.86 8.24 -10.10
N GLY A 445 -4.25 7.63 -9.07
CA GLY A 445 -4.93 7.17 -7.85
C GLY A 445 -5.48 8.33 -7.03
N CYS A 446 -4.70 9.40 -6.86
CA CYS A 446 -5.15 10.64 -6.26
C CYS A 446 -6.41 11.18 -6.97
N LEU A 447 -6.32 11.35 -8.28
CA LEU A 447 -7.42 11.90 -9.09
C LEU A 447 -8.64 10.96 -9.17
N ALA A 448 -8.44 9.64 -9.25
CA ALA A 448 -9.54 8.66 -9.29
C ALA A 448 -10.33 8.65 -7.98
N MET A 449 -9.67 8.78 -6.83
CA MET A 449 -10.34 8.93 -5.53
C MET A 449 -11.09 10.26 -5.43
N MET A 450 -10.51 11.35 -5.92
CA MET A 450 -11.20 12.65 -6.00
C MET A 450 -12.40 12.60 -6.95
N ASP A 451 -12.31 11.88 -8.07
CA ASP A 451 -13.41 11.63 -9.01
C ASP A 451 -14.52 10.77 -8.38
N ALA A 452 -14.18 9.88 -7.44
CA ALA A 452 -15.12 9.08 -6.67
C ALA A 452 -15.82 9.86 -5.53
N GLY A 453 -15.41 11.11 -5.25
CA GLY A 453 -15.94 11.92 -4.15
C GLY A 453 -15.27 11.66 -2.80
N VAL A 454 -14.09 11.01 -2.76
CA VAL A 454 -13.31 10.88 -1.53
C VAL A 454 -12.77 12.25 -1.13
N PRO A 455 -13.04 12.77 0.08
CA PRO A 455 -12.59 14.09 0.49
C PRO A 455 -11.10 14.12 0.79
N PHE A 456 -10.31 14.03 -0.28
CA PHE A 456 -8.86 14.07 -0.25
C PHE A 456 -8.38 15.43 0.26
N LYS A 457 -7.44 15.45 1.23
CA LYS A 457 -6.98 16.69 1.86
C LYS A 457 -6.23 17.61 0.90
N THR A 458 -5.46 17.03 -0.01
CA THR A 458 -4.63 17.72 -1.00
C THR A 458 -4.30 16.81 -2.16
N HIS A 459 -3.91 17.39 -3.30
CA HIS A 459 -3.37 16.61 -4.40
C HIS A 459 -2.02 16.01 -4.04
N VAL A 460 -1.78 14.78 -4.48
CA VAL A 460 -0.50 14.09 -4.35
C VAL A 460 -0.02 13.69 -5.73
N ALA A 461 1.19 14.10 -6.08
CA ALA A 461 1.86 13.73 -7.32
C ALA A 461 3.11 12.89 -7.04
N GLY A 462 3.49 12.08 -8.01
CA GLY A 462 4.71 11.29 -7.97
C GLY A 462 5.59 11.55 -9.19
N ILE A 463 6.91 11.53 -8.98
CA ILE A 463 7.92 11.70 -10.02
C ILE A 463 9.07 10.72 -9.82
N ALA A 464 9.69 10.28 -10.92
CA ALA A 464 10.88 9.44 -10.88
C ALA A 464 12.09 10.22 -11.40
N MET A 465 13.15 10.22 -10.61
CA MET A 465 14.42 10.83 -10.89
C MET A 465 15.45 9.76 -11.21
N GLY A 466 16.40 10.08 -12.08
CA GLY A 466 17.55 9.24 -12.38
C GLY A 466 18.86 9.95 -12.10
N LEU A 467 19.94 9.19 -12.20
CA LEU A 467 21.30 9.69 -12.03
C LEU A 467 22.20 9.05 -13.09
N ILE A 468 23.03 9.87 -13.71
CA ILE A 468 24.20 9.42 -14.46
C ILE A 468 25.42 9.98 -13.76
N LYS A 469 26.37 9.12 -13.37
CA LYS A 469 27.57 9.50 -12.63
C LYS A 469 28.81 8.80 -13.22
N GLU A 470 29.81 9.59 -13.60
CA GLU A 470 31.11 9.13 -14.07
C GLU A 470 32.23 9.87 -13.33
N GLY A 471 32.90 9.17 -12.46
CA GLY A 471 33.87 9.79 -11.57
C GLY A 471 33.27 10.87 -10.67
N ASN A 472 33.72 12.10 -10.83
CA ASN A 472 33.20 13.27 -10.07
C ASN A 472 32.09 14.04 -10.81
N ARG A 473 31.80 13.70 -12.08
CA ARG A 473 30.73 14.33 -12.84
C ARG A 473 29.43 13.56 -12.65
N PHE A 474 28.33 14.28 -12.50
CA PHE A 474 27.00 13.66 -12.43
C PHE A 474 25.93 14.56 -13.04
N ALA A 475 24.85 13.96 -13.48
CA ALA A 475 23.64 14.63 -13.92
C ALA A 475 22.43 13.94 -13.29
N VAL A 476 21.55 14.73 -12.66
CA VAL A 476 20.25 14.27 -12.17
C VAL A 476 19.22 14.45 -13.27
N LEU A 477 18.41 13.43 -13.54
CA LEU A 477 17.40 13.42 -14.59
C LEU A 477 16.00 13.44 -13.98
N THR A 478 15.18 14.38 -14.41
CA THR A 478 13.77 14.48 -14.03
C THR A 478 12.90 13.64 -14.96
N ASP A 479 11.95 12.88 -14.42
CA ASP A 479 11.01 12.06 -15.18
C ASP A 479 11.70 11.14 -16.17
N ILE A 480 12.41 10.14 -15.65
CA ILE A 480 13.22 9.21 -16.44
C ILE A 480 12.38 8.29 -17.33
N LEU A 481 12.95 7.98 -18.49
CA LEU A 481 12.46 6.95 -19.40
C LEU A 481 12.91 5.55 -18.93
N GLY A 482 12.31 4.50 -19.49
CA GLY A 482 12.72 3.12 -19.23
C GLY A 482 14.18 2.85 -19.59
N ASP A 483 14.65 3.37 -20.74
CA ASP A 483 16.05 3.25 -21.18
C ASP A 483 17.00 3.97 -20.21
N GLU A 484 16.63 5.14 -19.70
CA GLU A 484 17.42 5.92 -18.74
C GLU A 484 17.42 5.29 -17.34
N ASP A 485 16.35 4.61 -16.93
CA ASP A 485 16.34 3.76 -15.73
C ASP A 485 17.34 2.59 -15.91
N HIS A 486 17.30 1.90 -17.05
CA HIS A 486 18.16 0.75 -17.31
C HIS A 486 19.65 1.15 -17.36
N LEU A 487 19.98 2.24 -18.06
CA LEU A 487 21.36 2.70 -18.26
C LEU A 487 21.88 3.64 -17.15
N GLY A 488 21.01 4.04 -16.21
CA GLY A 488 21.33 4.96 -15.13
C GLY A 488 21.83 4.26 -13.87
N ASP A 489 22.31 5.08 -12.94
CA ASP A 489 22.95 4.67 -11.68
C ASP A 489 22.00 4.72 -10.48
N MET A 490 20.83 5.34 -10.63
CA MET A 490 19.82 5.51 -9.57
C MET A 490 18.42 5.54 -10.17
N ASP A 491 17.48 4.89 -9.52
CA ASP A 491 16.04 5.05 -9.67
C ASP A 491 15.48 5.64 -8.36
N PHE A 492 15.07 6.90 -8.39
CA PHE A 492 14.63 7.63 -7.22
C PHE A 492 13.22 8.18 -7.42
N LYS A 493 12.25 7.59 -6.73
CA LYS A 493 10.85 7.97 -6.78
C LYS A 493 10.50 8.83 -5.59
N VAL A 494 9.89 9.98 -5.85
CA VAL A 494 9.45 10.96 -4.85
C VAL A 494 7.99 11.27 -5.07
N ALA A 495 7.17 11.06 -4.04
CA ALA A 495 5.77 11.43 -4.05
C ALA A 495 5.45 12.41 -2.92
N GLY A 496 4.47 13.29 -3.14
CA GLY A 496 4.05 14.24 -2.13
C GLY A 496 3.07 15.29 -2.64
N SER A 497 2.63 16.13 -1.72
CA SER A 497 1.78 17.29 -1.96
C SER A 497 2.64 18.56 -2.18
N GLU A 498 2.02 19.73 -2.17
CA GLU A 498 2.73 21.02 -2.15
C GLU A 498 3.43 21.26 -0.81
N GLN A 499 2.91 20.71 0.29
CA GLN A 499 3.46 20.91 1.63
C GLN A 499 4.72 20.07 1.85
N GLY A 500 4.75 18.84 1.35
CA GLY A 500 5.88 17.97 1.60
C GLY A 500 5.77 16.58 0.97
N ILE A 501 6.73 15.74 1.33
CA ILE A 501 6.89 14.39 0.83
C ILE A 501 5.98 13.44 1.60
N THR A 502 5.33 12.53 0.86
CA THR A 502 4.51 11.46 1.43
C THR A 502 5.13 10.07 1.25
N ALA A 503 6.00 9.89 0.25
CA ALA A 503 6.76 8.66 0.07
C ALA A 503 8.06 8.90 -0.70
N LEU A 504 9.09 8.14 -0.33
CA LEU A 504 10.34 8.02 -1.09
C LEU A 504 10.63 6.54 -1.36
N GLN A 505 11.18 6.26 -2.54
CA GLN A 505 11.82 4.98 -2.83
C GLN A 505 13.06 5.24 -3.67
N MET A 506 14.22 4.76 -3.22
CA MET A 506 15.49 4.92 -3.91
C MET A 506 16.18 3.57 -4.06
N ASP A 507 16.62 3.30 -5.25
CA ASP A 507 17.45 2.15 -5.63
C ASP A 507 18.74 2.67 -6.28
N ILE A 508 19.88 2.29 -5.72
CA ILE A 508 21.20 2.66 -6.23
C ILE A 508 21.81 1.43 -6.91
N LYS A 509 22.36 1.63 -8.11
CA LYS A 509 22.94 0.57 -8.93
C LYS A 509 24.50 0.60 -8.95
N ILE A 510 25.07 1.55 -8.23
CA ILE A 510 26.50 1.77 -8.05
C ILE A 510 26.86 1.67 -6.57
N ASN A 511 28.14 1.79 -6.20
CA ASN A 511 28.61 1.68 -4.81
C ASN A 511 28.07 2.77 -3.85
N GLY A 512 27.09 3.56 -4.28
CA GLY A 512 26.37 4.51 -3.48
C GLY A 512 26.49 5.96 -3.98
N ILE A 513 25.71 6.85 -3.36
CA ILE A 513 25.66 8.27 -3.66
C ILE A 513 25.96 9.12 -2.43
N THR A 514 26.48 10.33 -2.68
CA THR A 514 26.78 11.30 -1.62
C THR A 514 25.53 12.07 -1.20
N ARG A 515 25.61 12.69 -0.01
CA ARG A 515 24.58 13.61 0.48
C ARG A 515 24.24 14.69 -0.54
N ASP A 516 25.25 15.28 -1.21
CA ASP A 516 25.07 16.39 -2.14
C ASP A 516 24.29 15.95 -3.39
N ILE A 517 24.55 14.75 -3.91
CA ILE A 517 23.78 14.16 -5.02
C ILE A 517 22.32 13.94 -4.62
N MET A 518 22.11 13.41 -3.41
CA MET A 518 20.75 13.16 -2.89
C MET A 518 20.00 14.47 -2.68
N GLN A 519 20.65 15.48 -2.15
CA GLN A 519 20.07 16.82 -1.99
C GLN A 519 19.71 17.44 -3.34
N ALA A 520 20.60 17.38 -4.32
CA ALA A 520 20.34 17.87 -5.68
C ALA A 520 19.14 17.13 -6.32
N ALA A 521 19.05 15.81 -6.14
CA ALA A 521 17.94 15.00 -6.65
C ALA A 521 16.62 15.37 -5.97
N LEU A 522 16.58 15.60 -4.66
CA LEU A 522 15.39 16.02 -3.93
C LEU A 522 14.88 17.41 -4.36
N VAL A 523 15.80 18.37 -4.51
CA VAL A 523 15.45 19.72 -4.99
C VAL A 523 14.84 19.66 -6.39
N GLN A 524 15.45 18.94 -7.31
CA GLN A 524 14.96 18.80 -8.68
C GLN A 524 13.66 17.98 -8.73
N ALA A 525 13.50 16.97 -7.89
CA ALA A 525 12.24 16.22 -7.73
C ALA A 525 11.10 17.11 -7.23
N LYS A 526 11.37 18.06 -6.33
CA LYS A 526 10.38 19.04 -5.85
C LYS A 526 9.87 19.90 -7.00
N GLU A 527 10.76 20.43 -7.84
CA GLU A 527 10.40 21.23 -9.01
C GLU A 527 9.46 20.44 -9.95
N GLY A 528 9.85 19.21 -10.30
CA GLY A 528 9.04 18.34 -11.16
C GLY A 528 7.70 17.94 -10.52
N ARG A 529 7.67 17.65 -9.22
CA ARG A 529 6.46 17.33 -8.47
C ARG A 529 5.48 18.51 -8.47
N LEU A 530 5.95 19.72 -8.19
CA LEU A 530 5.11 20.92 -8.19
C LEU A 530 4.56 21.23 -9.58
N HIS A 531 5.33 21.00 -10.65
CA HIS A 531 4.85 21.12 -12.03
C HIS A 531 3.69 20.14 -12.30
N ILE A 532 3.84 18.86 -11.93
CA ILE A 532 2.78 17.84 -12.10
C ILE A 532 1.53 18.20 -11.28
N LEU A 533 1.70 18.64 -10.03
CA LEU A 533 0.60 19.09 -9.17
C LEU A 533 -0.19 20.25 -9.79
N GLY A 534 0.50 21.20 -10.44
CA GLY A 534 -0.13 22.30 -11.17
C GLY A 534 -1.05 21.81 -12.28
N ILE A 535 -0.62 20.81 -13.07
CA ILE A 535 -1.42 20.21 -14.15
C ILE A 535 -2.60 19.42 -13.57
N MET A 536 -2.38 18.64 -12.52
CA MET A 536 -3.45 17.90 -11.83
C MET A 536 -4.53 18.83 -11.30
N LYS A 537 -4.16 19.94 -10.67
CA LYS A 537 -5.09 20.97 -10.17
C LYS A 537 -5.88 21.66 -11.28
N GLN A 538 -5.28 21.89 -12.44
CA GLN A 538 -6.00 22.43 -13.59
C GLN A 538 -7.04 21.45 -14.12
N SER A 539 -6.74 20.15 -14.14
CA SER A 539 -7.65 19.12 -14.64
C SER A 539 -8.78 18.78 -13.66
N MET A 540 -8.51 18.82 -12.38
CA MET A 540 -9.48 18.55 -11.30
C MET A 540 -9.14 19.42 -10.08
N PRO A 541 -9.65 20.68 -10.03
CA PRO A 541 -9.30 21.61 -8.96
C PRO A 541 -9.88 21.22 -7.59
N MET A 542 -10.99 20.51 -7.58
CA MET A 542 -11.69 20.08 -6.34
C MET A 542 -12.21 18.66 -6.46
N VAL A 543 -12.37 18.03 -5.31
CA VAL A 543 -13.06 16.74 -5.18
C VAL A 543 -14.51 16.89 -5.64
N ARG A 544 -15.10 15.86 -6.24
CA ARG A 544 -16.54 15.85 -6.53
C ARG A 544 -17.34 16.02 -5.25
N ALA A 545 -18.38 16.85 -5.30
CA ALA A 545 -19.20 17.18 -4.13
C ALA A 545 -19.96 15.97 -3.58
N GLU A 546 -20.31 15.00 -4.43
CA GLU A 546 -21.03 13.80 -4.07
C GLU A 546 -20.28 12.56 -4.57
N VAL A 547 -20.45 11.45 -3.86
CA VAL A 547 -20.01 10.14 -4.35
C VAL A 547 -20.83 9.74 -5.58
N SER A 548 -20.25 8.87 -6.43
CA SER A 548 -20.93 8.34 -7.62
C SER A 548 -22.31 7.77 -7.28
N GLU A 549 -23.27 7.90 -8.19
CA GLU A 549 -24.60 7.28 -8.05
C GLU A 549 -24.54 5.74 -7.98
N HIS A 550 -23.47 5.16 -8.45
CA HIS A 550 -23.21 3.71 -8.38
C HIS A 550 -22.54 3.29 -7.07
N ALA A 551 -22.03 4.23 -6.29
CA ALA A 551 -21.43 3.93 -4.98
C ALA A 551 -22.49 3.72 -3.90
N PRO A 552 -22.26 2.85 -2.92
CA PRO A 552 -23.19 2.68 -1.81
C PRO A 552 -23.27 4.00 -1.01
N ARG A 553 -24.50 4.47 -0.79
CA ARG A 553 -24.75 5.62 0.09
C ARG A 553 -24.84 5.14 1.52
N MET A 554 -24.23 5.87 2.46
CA MET A 554 -24.24 5.55 3.89
C MET A 554 -25.18 6.47 4.64
N ILE A 555 -26.10 5.90 5.41
CA ILE A 555 -26.96 6.58 6.36
C ILE A 555 -26.51 6.18 7.76
N LYS A 556 -26.11 7.15 8.57
CA LYS A 556 -25.72 6.93 9.97
C LYS A 556 -26.86 7.36 10.88
N ILE A 557 -27.26 6.50 11.79
CA ILE A 557 -28.22 6.80 12.87
C ILE A 557 -27.64 6.28 14.18
N LYS A 558 -28.07 6.88 15.29
CA LYS A 558 -27.70 6.40 16.62
C LYS A 558 -28.94 5.85 17.33
N ILE A 559 -28.82 4.68 17.88
CA ILE A 559 -29.87 4.02 18.68
C ILE A 559 -29.40 3.84 20.10
N ASN A 560 -30.35 3.60 21.01
CA ASN A 560 -30.01 3.21 22.39
C ASN A 560 -29.30 1.85 22.37
N PRO A 561 -28.10 1.71 23.00
CA PRO A 561 -27.37 0.44 23.03
C PRO A 561 -28.19 -0.74 23.59
N GLU A 562 -29.13 -0.50 24.49
CA GLU A 562 -30.04 -1.54 25.02
C GLU A 562 -30.95 -2.15 23.92
N LYS A 563 -31.21 -1.41 22.85
CA LYS A 563 -32.03 -1.80 21.71
C LYS A 563 -31.29 -2.54 20.61
N ILE A 564 -29.97 -2.63 20.67
CA ILE A 564 -29.16 -3.35 19.69
C ILE A 564 -29.67 -4.77 19.50
N ARG A 565 -30.03 -5.46 20.60
CA ARG A 565 -30.55 -6.83 20.58
C ARG A 565 -31.87 -6.95 19.83
N ASP A 566 -32.73 -5.92 19.89
CA ASP A 566 -34.03 -5.89 19.23
C ASP A 566 -33.83 -5.74 17.71
N VAL A 567 -32.88 -4.89 17.28
CA VAL A 567 -32.53 -4.69 15.86
C VAL A 567 -31.83 -5.92 15.28
N ILE A 568 -30.95 -6.55 16.03
CA ILE A 568 -30.25 -7.78 15.59
C ILE A 568 -31.24 -8.96 15.55
N GLY A 569 -32.09 -9.08 16.57
CA GLY A 569 -33.00 -10.21 16.75
C GLY A 569 -32.29 -11.49 17.15
N LYS A 570 -33.08 -12.52 17.55
CA LYS A 570 -32.56 -13.83 17.99
C LYS A 570 -31.71 -14.48 16.88
N GLY A 571 -30.42 -14.69 17.14
CA GLY A 571 -29.48 -15.26 16.18
C GLY A 571 -29.30 -14.42 14.88
N GLY A 572 -29.59 -13.11 14.93
CA GLY A 572 -29.47 -12.21 13.78
C GLY A 572 -30.63 -12.26 12.78
N ALA A 573 -31.78 -12.83 13.14
CA ALA A 573 -32.90 -13.03 12.22
C ALA A 573 -33.50 -11.72 11.71
N VAL A 574 -33.66 -10.72 12.60
CA VAL A 574 -34.31 -9.44 12.23
C VAL A 574 -33.41 -8.64 11.27
N ILE A 575 -32.13 -8.51 11.59
CA ILE A 575 -31.19 -7.75 10.76
C ILE A 575 -30.99 -8.42 9.39
N ARG A 576 -30.97 -9.76 9.32
CA ARG A 576 -30.88 -10.48 8.03
C ARG A 576 -32.14 -10.27 7.17
N ALA A 577 -33.32 -10.41 7.75
CA ALA A 577 -34.57 -10.17 7.02
C ALA A 577 -34.65 -8.72 6.51
N LEU A 578 -34.24 -7.78 7.32
CA LEU A 578 -34.21 -6.35 6.95
C LEU A 578 -33.21 -6.09 5.80
N THR A 579 -32.01 -6.69 5.86
CA THR A 579 -30.98 -6.60 4.83
C THR A 579 -31.47 -7.18 3.50
N GLU A 580 -32.14 -8.35 3.53
CA GLU A 580 -32.69 -8.99 2.32
C GLU A 580 -33.86 -8.20 1.72
N GLU A 581 -34.79 -7.72 2.56
CA GLU A 581 -35.96 -6.94 2.13
C GLU A 581 -35.58 -5.62 1.44
N THR A 582 -34.57 -4.94 1.99
CA THR A 582 -34.21 -3.59 1.55
C THR A 582 -33.01 -3.53 0.61
N GLY A 583 -32.30 -4.65 0.40
CA GLY A 583 -31.06 -4.70 -0.39
C GLY A 583 -29.94 -3.84 0.20
N THR A 584 -29.92 -3.69 1.54
CA THR A 584 -28.95 -2.85 2.27
C THR A 584 -27.92 -3.71 3.01
N SER A 585 -26.78 -3.11 3.38
CA SER A 585 -25.87 -3.64 4.41
C SER A 585 -26.02 -2.80 5.67
N ILE A 586 -26.18 -3.44 6.83
CA ILE A 586 -26.42 -2.77 8.11
C ILE A 586 -25.34 -3.24 9.09
N ASP A 587 -24.57 -2.29 9.60
CA ASP A 587 -23.53 -2.50 10.62
C ASP A 587 -23.91 -1.75 11.89
N ILE A 588 -23.75 -2.38 13.05
CA ILE A 588 -24.10 -1.83 14.38
C ILE A 588 -22.91 -2.06 15.28
N ASP A 589 -22.40 -0.99 15.89
CA ASP A 589 -21.36 -1.07 16.91
C ASP A 589 -21.93 -1.22 18.34
N GLU A 590 -21.06 -1.46 19.31
CA GLU A 590 -21.44 -1.63 20.71
C GLU A 590 -21.99 -0.34 21.35
N GLU A 591 -21.70 0.82 20.77
CA GLU A 591 -22.16 2.13 21.22
C GLU A 591 -23.54 2.52 20.65
N GLY A 592 -24.10 1.69 19.77
CA GLY A 592 -25.40 1.92 19.13
C GLY A 592 -25.33 2.81 17.89
N ASN A 593 -24.17 3.01 17.29
CA ASN A 593 -24.09 3.65 15.98
C ASN A 593 -24.46 2.62 14.92
N VAL A 594 -25.47 2.93 14.13
CA VAL A 594 -25.95 2.07 13.04
C VAL A 594 -25.56 2.73 11.72
N THR A 595 -24.83 2.01 10.89
CA THR A 595 -24.47 2.41 9.53
C THR A 595 -25.25 1.57 8.53
N ILE A 596 -26.13 2.19 7.77
CA ILE A 596 -26.93 1.57 6.70
C ILE A 596 -26.27 1.96 5.38
N SER A 597 -25.80 0.98 4.61
CA SER A 597 -25.17 1.19 3.31
C SER A 597 -26.04 0.62 2.20
N SER A 598 -26.37 1.41 1.19
CA SER A 598 -27.24 1.00 0.08
C SER A 598 -26.87 1.72 -1.21
N VAL A 599 -26.88 1.00 -2.32
CA VAL A 599 -26.83 1.59 -3.67
C VAL A 599 -28.17 2.25 -4.01
N SER A 600 -29.31 1.71 -3.50
CA SER A 600 -30.64 2.30 -3.63
C SER A 600 -30.90 3.30 -2.52
N ALA A 601 -31.14 4.57 -2.89
CA ALA A 601 -31.54 5.59 -1.92
C ALA A 601 -32.85 5.22 -1.20
N GLU A 602 -33.81 4.63 -1.91
CA GLU A 602 -35.09 4.18 -1.37
C GLU A 602 -34.90 3.03 -0.36
N GLY A 603 -34.10 2.01 -0.72
CA GLY A 603 -33.78 0.89 0.19
C GLY A 603 -33.13 1.35 1.49
N GLY A 604 -32.23 2.31 1.41
CA GLY A 604 -31.59 2.90 2.58
C GLY A 604 -32.56 3.63 3.51
N GLN A 605 -33.52 4.40 2.96
CA GLN A 605 -34.54 5.10 3.73
C GLN A 605 -35.56 4.13 4.35
N ILE A 606 -35.93 3.07 3.63
CA ILE A 606 -36.83 2.03 4.18
C ILE A 606 -36.14 1.33 5.36
N ALA A 607 -34.85 0.94 5.21
CA ALA A 607 -34.10 0.32 6.29
C ALA A 607 -33.98 1.23 7.52
N LYS A 608 -33.66 2.52 7.30
CA LYS A 608 -33.61 3.52 8.36
C LYS A 608 -34.94 3.58 9.13
N LYS A 609 -36.04 3.76 8.40
CA LYS A 609 -37.38 3.85 9.00
C LYS A 609 -37.72 2.59 9.80
N ARG A 610 -37.44 1.40 9.25
CA ARG A 610 -37.69 0.12 9.94
C ARG A 610 -36.89 0.00 11.24
N ILE A 611 -35.63 0.44 11.24
CA ILE A 611 -34.81 0.42 12.47
C ILE A 611 -35.37 1.43 13.48
N GLU A 612 -35.73 2.64 13.04
CA GLU A 612 -36.36 3.64 13.90
C GLU A 612 -37.67 3.12 14.50
N ASP A 613 -38.49 2.40 13.73
CA ASP A 613 -39.73 1.78 14.21
C ASP A 613 -39.46 0.69 15.24
N ILE A 614 -38.41 -0.14 15.06
CA ILE A 614 -38.02 -1.20 16.03
C ILE A 614 -37.55 -0.63 17.36
N VAL A 615 -36.78 0.48 17.32
CA VAL A 615 -36.19 1.07 18.53
C VAL A 615 -37.08 2.13 19.18
N ALA A 616 -38.18 2.49 18.52
CA ALA A 616 -39.08 3.50 19.00
C ALA A 616 -39.64 3.16 20.38
N GLU A 617 -39.61 4.12 21.28
CA GLU A 617 -40.16 3.98 22.63
C GLU A 617 -41.46 4.77 22.74
N VAL A 618 -42.38 4.19 23.52
CA VAL A 618 -43.64 4.85 23.79
C VAL A 618 -43.41 5.92 24.85
N GLU A 619 -43.71 7.17 24.49
CA GLU A 619 -43.58 8.29 25.41
C GLU A 619 -44.88 8.53 26.19
N VAL A 620 -44.79 8.56 27.51
CA VAL A 620 -45.90 8.89 28.39
C VAL A 620 -46.35 10.33 28.11
N GLY A 621 -47.66 10.55 27.97
CA GLY A 621 -48.24 11.83 27.66
C GLY A 621 -48.43 12.11 26.17
N LYS A 622 -47.81 11.33 25.25
CA LYS A 622 -48.04 11.44 23.79
C LYS A 622 -49.31 10.72 23.35
N THR A 623 -49.83 11.17 22.22
CA THR A 623 -51.02 10.63 21.57
C THR A 623 -50.58 9.70 20.42
N TYR A 624 -51.20 8.53 20.33
CA TYR A 624 -50.95 7.53 19.30
C TYR A 624 -52.29 7.12 18.65
N GLU A 625 -52.23 6.64 17.42
CA GLU A 625 -53.36 6.04 16.73
C GLU A 625 -53.03 4.56 16.45
N GLY A 626 -53.97 3.68 16.75
CA GLY A 626 -53.75 2.26 16.48
C GLY A 626 -55.06 1.45 16.54
N PRO A 627 -55.02 0.22 15.96
CA PRO A 627 -56.20 -0.66 15.94
C PRO A 627 -56.45 -1.28 17.34
N VAL A 628 -57.69 -1.47 17.64
CA VAL A 628 -58.16 -2.35 18.73
C VAL A 628 -57.87 -3.79 18.34
N VAL A 629 -56.93 -4.46 19.03
CA VAL A 629 -56.48 -5.82 18.71
C VAL A 629 -57.34 -6.86 19.41
N LYS A 630 -57.84 -6.53 20.62
CA LYS A 630 -58.63 -7.46 21.42
C LYS A 630 -59.57 -6.71 22.34
N MET A 631 -60.81 -7.20 22.45
CA MET A 631 -61.79 -6.72 23.39
C MET A 631 -61.76 -7.56 24.69
N LEU A 632 -61.90 -6.88 25.81
CA LEU A 632 -61.97 -7.44 27.16
C LEU A 632 -63.20 -6.88 27.88
N ASP A 633 -63.72 -7.60 28.89
CA ASP A 633 -64.91 -7.13 29.64
C ASP A 633 -64.69 -5.76 30.31
N PHE A 634 -63.45 -5.49 30.69
CA PHE A 634 -63.06 -4.25 31.43
C PHE A 634 -62.27 -3.23 30.56
N GLY A 635 -62.11 -3.46 29.26
CA GLY A 635 -61.36 -2.56 28.40
C GLY A 635 -61.06 -3.12 27.01
N ALA A 636 -60.13 -2.49 26.31
CA ALA A 636 -59.66 -2.95 25.01
C ALA A 636 -58.11 -2.93 24.96
N ILE A 637 -57.53 -3.85 24.26
CA ILE A 637 -56.09 -3.82 23.94
C ILE A 637 -55.95 -3.10 22.60
N VAL A 638 -55.17 -2.03 22.62
CA VAL A 638 -54.88 -1.21 21.42
C VAL A 638 -53.41 -1.33 21.10
N ASN A 639 -53.11 -1.70 19.88
CA ASN A 639 -51.73 -1.71 19.37
C ASN A 639 -51.37 -0.30 18.91
N ILE A 640 -50.58 0.41 19.69
CA ILE A 640 -50.21 1.82 19.43
C ILE A 640 -48.94 2.00 18.62
N MET A 641 -48.09 0.95 18.56
CA MET A 641 -46.89 0.85 17.77
C MET A 641 -46.59 -0.63 17.46
N PRO A 642 -45.81 -0.96 16.45
CA PRO A 642 -45.42 -2.36 16.16
C PRO A 642 -44.83 -3.05 17.42
N GLY A 643 -45.51 -4.12 17.88
CA GLY A 643 -45.13 -4.87 19.07
C GLY A 643 -45.38 -4.17 20.42
N LYS A 644 -46.10 -3.05 20.47
CA LYS A 644 -46.43 -2.29 21.69
C LYS A 644 -47.95 -2.20 21.86
N ASP A 645 -48.47 -3.01 22.75
CA ASP A 645 -49.88 -3.02 23.08
C ASP A 645 -50.11 -2.30 24.39
N GLY A 646 -51.20 -1.54 24.47
CA GLY A 646 -51.60 -0.86 25.69
C GLY A 646 -53.07 -1.16 26.07
N LEU A 647 -53.35 -1.12 27.33
CA LEU A 647 -54.68 -1.34 27.87
C LEU A 647 -55.46 0.02 27.91
N LEU A 648 -56.53 0.07 27.16
CA LEU A 648 -57.53 1.11 27.23
C LEU A 648 -58.65 0.62 28.11
N HIS A 649 -58.63 1.01 29.43
CA HIS A 649 -59.64 0.59 30.38
C HIS A 649 -60.98 1.25 30.07
N ILE A 650 -62.10 0.56 30.33
CA ILE A 650 -63.47 1.03 30.05
C ILE A 650 -63.73 2.47 30.56
N SER A 651 -63.23 2.83 31.73
CA SER A 651 -63.34 4.18 32.34
C SER A 651 -62.54 5.26 31.61
N GLN A 652 -61.70 4.89 30.70
CA GLN A 652 -60.81 5.81 29.92
C GLN A 652 -61.25 5.94 28.44
N ILE A 653 -62.36 5.32 28.05
CA ILE A 653 -62.89 5.39 26.68
C ILE A 653 -63.67 6.68 26.46
N SER A 654 -64.59 7.05 27.36
CA SER A 654 -65.46 8.20 27.21
C SER A 654 -65.61 8.95 28.53
N ASN A 655 -66.13 10.18 28.48
CA ASN A 655 -66.59 10.97 29.64
C ASN A 655 -67.91 10.48 30.21
N GLU A 656 -68.72 9.79 29.39
CA GLU A 656 -69.98 9.19 29.84
C GLU A 656 -69.79 7.76 30.30
N ARG A 657 -70.67 7.26 31.18
CA ARG A 657 -70.60 5.93 31.69
C ARG A 657 -70.98 4.90 30.62
N ILE A 658 -70.07 4.02 30.26
CA ILE A 658 -70.24 2.95 29.29
C ILE A 658 -70.59 1.68 30.03
N ASN A 659 -71.62 0.92 29.60
CA ASN A 659 -72.03 -0.33 30.21
C ASN A 659 -71.23 -1.53 29.69
N ALA A 660 -70.89 -1.56 28.42
CA ALA A 660 -70.03 -2.54 27.82
C ALA A 660 -69.08 -1.91 26.82
N VAL A 661 -67.82 -2.42 26.76
CA VAL A 661 -66.80 -1.91 25.83
C VAL A 661 -67.24 -2.09 24.38
N ALA A 662 -67.97 -3.17 24.08
CA ALA A 662 -68.51 -3.48 22.78
C ALA A 662 -69.59 -2.51 22.24
N ASP A 663 -70.16 -1.66 23.12
CA ASP A 663 -71.09 -0.64 22.73
C ASP A 663 -70.43 0.53 21.99
N VAL A 664 -69.13 0.73 22.18
CA VAL A 664 -68.35 1.89 21.71
C VAL A 664 -67.20 1.51 20.81
N LEU A 665 -66.59 0.36 21.03
CA LEU A 665 -65.39 -0.09 20.26
C LEU A 665 -65.64 -1.39 19.56
N LYS A 666 -64.90 -1.62 18.47
CA LYS A 666 -64.90 -2.90 17.73
C LYS A 666 -63.46 -3.35 17.47
N GLU A 667 -63.22 -4.65 17.42
CA GLU A 667 -61.92 -5.18 16.98
C GLU A 667 -61.63 -4.70 15.54
N GLY A 668 -60.37 -4.29 15.32
CA GLY A 668 -59.89 -3.66 14.08
C GLY A 668 -60.17 -2.19 13.95
N GLN A 669 -60.95 -1.56 14.86
CA GLN A 669 -61.21 -0.14 14.83
C GLN A 669 -59.96 0.66 15.21
N ILE A 670 -59.58 1.64 14.37
CA ILE A 670 -58.48 2.57 14.69
C ILE A 670 -59.00 3.60 15.69
N VAL A 671 -58.31 3.73 16.81
CA VAL A 671 -58.62 4.66 17.87
C VAL A 671 -57.44 5.54 18.20
N LYS A 672 -57.72 6.79 18.55
CA LYS A 672 -56.72 7.77 19.00
C LYS A 672 -56.68 7.74 20.52
N VAL A 673 -55.50 7.46 21.08
CA VAL A 673 -55.32 7.27 22.52
C VAL A 673 -54.10 8.01 23.02
N LYS A 674 -54.18 8.55 24.23
CA LYS A 674 -53.07 9.18 24.94
C LYS A 674 -52.51 8.16 25.92
N VAL A 675 -51.15 8.01 25.97
CA VAL A 675 -50.49 7.19 26.96
C VAL A 675 -50.47 7.92 28.29
N LEU A 676 -51.10 7.36 29.33
CA LEU A 676 -51.15 7.95 30.66
C LEU A 676 -49.92 7.59 31.48
N GLU A 677 -49.54 6.28 31.48
CA GLU A 677 -48.43 5.76 32.25
C GLU A 677 -47.91 4.47 31.61
N ALA A 678 -46.65 4.16 31.90
CA ALA A 678 -46.05 2.86 31.67
C ALA A 678 -45.62 2.28 33.04
N ASP A 679 -46.02 1.03 33.35
CA ASP A 679 -45.64 0.43 34.62
C ASP A 679 -44.20 -0.16 34.50
N GLU A 680 -43.62 -0.60 35.66
CA GLU A 680 -42.29 -1.17 35.75
C GLU A 680 -42.09 -2.45 34.88
N LYS A 681 -43.20 -3.04 34.44
CA LYS A 681 -43.22 -4.21 33.54
C LYS A 681 -43.44 -3.84 32.07
N GLY A 682 -43.45 -2.53 31.73
CA GLY A 682 -43.64 -2.03 30.39
C GLY A 682 -45.09 -2.07 29.90
N ARG A 683 -46.09 -2.32 30.76
CA ARG A 683 -47.51 -2.32 30.38
C ARG A 683 -48.01 -0.89 30.31
N LEU A 684 -48.61 -0.53 29.16
CA LEU A 684 -49.04 0.82 28.84
C LEU A 684 -50.52 0.99 29.22
N ARG A 685 -50.86 2.09 29.92
CA ARG A 685 -52.23 2.54 30.17
C ARG A 685 -52.60 3.64 29.22
N LEU A 686 -53.71 3.45 28.52
CA LEU A 686 -54.17 4.31 27.47
C LEU A 686 -55.46 5.05 27.87
N SER A 687 -55.71 6.23 27.28
CA SER A 687 -56.94 7.00 27.51
C SER A 687 -57.36 7.74 26.23
N MET A 688 -58.61 7.52 25.82
CA MET A 688 -59.31 8.36 24.86
C MET A 688 -59.89 9.59 25.56
N LYS A 689 -60.36 9.40 26.79
CA LYS A 689 -60.94 10.43 27.64
C LYS A 689 -60.03 11.66 27.83
N ALA A 690 -58.72 11.44 27.96
CA ALA A 690 -57.72 12.49 28.12
C ALA A 690 -57.60 13.39 26.88
N LEU A 691 -58.02 12.93 25.71
CA LEU A 691 -58.06 13.72 24.48
C LEU A 691 -59.33 14.56 24.40
N LEU A 692 -60.46 14.01 24.80
CA LEU A 692 -61.74 14.73 24.84
C LEU A 692 -61.71 15.92 25.81
N VAL A 693 -60.98 15.76 26.93
CA VAL A 693 -60.78 16.87 27.87
C VAL A 693 -59.86 17.97 27.30
N ALA A 694 -58.87 17.59 26.51
CA ALA A 694 -57.93 18.50 25.87
C ALA A 694 -58.61 19.32 24.73
N GLU A 695 -59.50 18.70 23.96
CA GLU A 695 -60.31 19.39 22.91
C GLU A 695 -61.31 20.38 23.50
N ALA A 696 -61.91 20.06 24.66
CA ALA A 696 -62.84 20.97 25.36
C ALA A 696 -62.15 22.16 26.04
N ALA A 697 -60.82 22.08 26.24
CA ALA A 697 -60.03 23.15 26.88
C ALA A 697 -59.28 24.06 25.88
N ALA A 698 -59.37 23.80 24.57
CA ALA A 698 -58.76 24.65 23.54
C ALA A 698 -59.63 25.94 23.39
N PRO A 699 -59.05 27.14 23.51
CA PRO A 699 -59.86 28.41 23.29
C PRO A 699 -60.24 28.46 21.83
N VAL A 700 -61.55 28.71 21.59
CA VAL A 700 -62.06 29.03 20.27
C VAL A 700 -61.45 30.40 19.89
N SER A 701 -60.50 30.32 18.93
CA SER A 701 -60.02 31.57 18.29
C SER A 701 -61.07 32.07 17.34
N GLU A 702 -61.68 33.24 17.67
CA GLU A 702 -62.39 34.06 16.73
C GLU A 702 -61.49 34.60 15.62
#